data_f57cbbfcf42885b98ab5d313b01c03f1
#
_entry.id   f57cbbfcf42885b98ab5d313b01c03f1
#
_cell.length_a   1.000
_cell.length_b   1.000
_cell.length_c   1.000
_cell.angle_alpha   90.00
_cell.angle_beta   90.00
_cell.angle_gamma   90.00
#
_symmetry.space_group_name_H-M   'P 1'
#
loop_
_entity.id
_entity.type
_entity.pdbx_description
1 polymer ?
#
loop_
_entity_poly.entity_id
_entity_poly.type
_entity_poly.pdbx_seq_one_letter_code
_entity_poly.pdbx_strand_id
1 'polypeptide(L)'
;MSSDLLRALTVSTAMSVFLCPEALAQSAPAPEAEAGTSTTEENEEAQAPAGGTQLDTILVVDVGAGANATAGANLITIDQQEIDRKKPQDLREVFSGEPQIAVGGAIPSTQKIYVNGVDENNLAVTVDGSRQNNKVFHHNGTYLLDPALLKAASVQAGVAPADAGPGALAGSLGFETKDAVDLLEPGRNFGGFVTGIWDTNSETFTTGVSGFGRQDGFEYLGYINYGRGDNFTAGNGQEMPGTGTDLISGLAKIAYESVEGHRFELSHEQVRDDALRPYRANVYINRGAEPEVRNYDLRRQNTVFTYTDTSPEGWWDPKVVLAYSRTQIGTLETARSDANIVSATEGATSSFNGKVENRFALDIGSVTAGFDFYNDRADLDYLNSTEPFFTDERATNIGAYAQARLEPFDRTRISFGGRADHQWFTGVDDSDWNNAGISGNISGEYDLMPEFLTVKAGTSHVWGGVPLAENYLQNPAWTYGDGPEPVTSNNYTAGLEARYNGFTFEANVFRTDINDARLPVFGRGAPVPEVTSIRTLDLVSKGWEIGGRYDWDAGFVSVKYADINADVDGEPADTEIGRYLTTPLGQIVMIGAGYTFDDWGVKVGSDIEIALKTDRTLVRHPTDPTSQKKELPGYEVVNAYVEWTPPSKPNFTLRADALNIFDEAYTDRAAYGQDFDGVAPHFDPGRSFRLSATARF
;
A
#
# COMPACT_ATOMS: atom_id res chain seq x y z
N MET A 1 13.01 -34.97 17.82
CA MET A 1 11.69 -34.29 17.73
C MET A 1 12.05 -32.84 17.51
N SER A 2 11.89 -32.39 16.32
CA SER A 2 12.37 -31.08 15.87
C SER A 2 11.48 -29.96 16.41
N SER A 3 12.05 -28.76 16.53
CA SER A 3 11.37 -27.52 16.94
C SER A 3 10.10 -27.20 16.12
N ASP A 4 9.99 -27.78 14.95
CA ASP A 4 8.89 -27.56 13.99
C ASP A 4 7.57 -28.20 14.43
N LEU A 5 7.62 -29.32 15.18
CA LEU A 5 6.42 -29.95 15.73
C LEU A 5 5.80 -29.13 16.90
N LEU A 6 6.63 -28.39 17.64
CA LEU A 6 6.15 -27.52 18.72
C LEU A 6 5.50 -26.23 18.19
N ARG A 7 5.97 -25.74 17.04
CA ARG A 7 5.38 -24.54 16.36
C ARG A 7 4.01 -24.87 15.74
N ALA A 8 3.86 -26.06 15.17
CA ALA A 8 2.56 -26.52 14.65
C ALA A 8 1.51 -26.75 15.78
N LEU A 9 1.95 -27.16 16.96
CA LEU A 9 1.06 -27.36 18.11
C LEU A 9 0.59 -26.05 18.76
N THR A 10 1.39 -24.97 18.71
CA THR A 10 0.98 -23.64 19.23
C THR A 10 -0.05 -22.95 18.33
N VAL A 11 -0.03 -23.18 17.03
CA VAL A 11 -1.07 -22.70 16.10
C VAL A 11 -2.38 -23.47 16.30
N SER A 12 -2.28 -24.78 16.61
CA SER A 12 -3.47 -25.63 16.88
C SER A 12 -4.20 -25.25 18.17
N THR A 13 -3.51 -24.70 19.19
CA THR A 13 -4.15 -24.30 20.45
C THR A 13 -4.89 -22.95 20.37
N ALA A 14 -4.53 -22.08 19.44
CA ALA A 14 -5.27 -20.84 19.19
C ALA A 14 -6.61 -21.08 18.45
N MET A 15 -6.73 -22.20 17.74
CA MET A 15 -7.94 -22.56 17.00
C MET A 15 -9.03 -23.20 17.86
N SER A 16 -8.70 -23.64 19.08
CA SER A 16 -9.66 -24.31 19.98
C SER A 16 -10.55 -23.38 20.81
N VAL A 17 -10.41 -22.06 20.70
CA VAL A 17 -11.20 -21.08 21.49
C VAL A 17 -12.47 -20.63 20.75
N PHE A 18 -12.67 -21.01 19.48
CA PHE A 18 -13.82 -20.58 18.67
C PHE A 18 -14.85 -21.67 18.32
N LEU A 19 -14.83 -22.81 18.98
CA LEU A 19 -15.90 -23.81 18.86
C LEU A 19 -16.94 -23.62 19.97
N CYS A 20 -18.02 -22.94 19.64
CA CYS A 20 -19.21 -22.82 20.49
C CYS A 20 -19.96 -24.16 20.57
N PRO A 21 -20.57 -24.52 21.73
CA PRO A 21 -21.26 -25.79 21.91
C PRO A 21 -22.61 -25.82 21.18
N GLU A 22 -22.93 -27.00 20.63
CA GLU A 22 -24.22 -27.34 20.05
C GLU A 22 -25.37 -27.06 21.01
N ALA A 23 -26.30 -26.21 20.61
CA ALA A 23 -27.59 -26.06 21.26
C ALA A 23 -28.62 -26.96 20.55
N LEU A 24 -29.06 -27.98 21.24
CA LEU A 24 -30.20 -28.86 20.88
C LEU A 24 -31.46 -28.02 20.75
N ALA A 25 -31.99 -27.88 19.54
CA ALA A 25 -33.33 -27.32 19.32
C ALA A 25 -34.37 -28.41 19.42
N GLN A 26 -35.20 -28.32 20.43
CA GLN A 26 -36.45 -29.09 20.51
C GLN A 26 -37.53 -28.45 19.64
N SER A 27 -38.13 -29.25 18.77
CA SER A 27 -39.27 -28.89 17.93
C SER A 27 -40.57 -28.78 18.73
N ALA A 28 -41.31 -27.69 18.56
CA ALA A 28 -42.71 -27.57 18.94
C ALA A 28 -43.59 -27.32 17.69
N PRO A 29 -44.80 -27.80 17.64
CA PRO A 29 -45.61 -27.96 16.43
C PRO A 29 -46.32 -26.67 16.01
N ALA A 30 -46.54 -26.52 14.70
CA ALA A 30 -47.22 -25.42 14.05
C ALA A 30 -48.75 -25.44 14.30
N PRO A 31 -49.41 -24.27 14.36
CA PRO A 31 -50.86 -24.20 14.25
C PRO A 31 -51.32 -24.06 12.79
N GLU A 32 -52.47 -24.68 12.51
CA GLU A 32 -53.17 -24.78 11.24
C GLU A 32 -53.62 -23.43 10.68
N ALA A 33 -53.66 -23.34 9.36
CA ALA A 33 -54.15 -22.21 8.59
C ALA A 33 -55.67 -22.27 8.41
N GLU A 34 -56.35 -21.14 8.65
CA GLU A 34 -57.70 -20.90 8.13
C GLU A 34 -57.67 -20.14 6.81
N ALA A 35 -58.46 -20.64 5.87
CA ALA A 35 -58.61 -20.10 4.54
C ALA A 35 -59.58 -18.90 4.50
N GLY A 36 -59.20 -17.84 3.84
CA GLY A 36 -60.04 -16.69 3.50
C GLY A 36 -59.90 -16.32 2.03
N THR A 37 -61.01 -16.34 1.34
CA THR A 37 -61.25 -16.24 -0.10
C THR A 37 -60.92 -14.88 -0.75
N SER A 38 -60.34 -14.98 -1.91
CA SER A 38 -60.44 -14.23 -3.20
C SER A 38 -60.86 -12.76 -3.24
N THR A 39 -60.06 -11.97 -3.95
CA THR A 39 -60.54 -11.22 -5.14
C THR A 39 -59.37 -10.96 -6.11
N THR A 40 -59.65 -11.30 -7.36
CA THR A 40 -58.83 -11.12 -8.57
C THR A 40 -58.77 -9.63 -8.94
N GLU A 41 -57.59 -9.09 -9.17
CA GLU A 41 -57.36 -7.99 -10.10
C GLU A 41 -56.14 -8.31 -10.97
N GLU A 42 -56.42 -8.39 -12.28
CA GLU A 42 -55.43 -8.48 -13.34
C GLU A 42 -54.54 -7.22 -13.33
N ASN A 43 -53.23 -7.42 -13.36
CA ASN A 43 -52.31 -6.41 -13.85
C ASN A 43 -51.19 -7.07 -14.68
N GLU A 44 -51.00 -6.48 -15.81
CA GLU A 44 -50.15 -6.83 -16.93
C GLU A 44 -48.74 -7.28 -16.55
N GLU A 45 -48.32 -8.39 -17.16
CA GLU A 45 -46.90 -8.81 -17.22
C GLU A 45 -46.10 -7.77 -17.98
N ALA A 46 -45.30 -6.99 -17.30
CA ALA A 46 -44.19 -6.30 -17.87
C ALA A 46 -42.98 -7.27 -17.85
N GLN A 47 -42.61 -7.77 -19.01
CA GLN A 47 -41.35 -8.49 -19.23
C GLN A 47 -40.19 -7.59 -18.80
N ALA A 48 -39.45 -8.02 -17.78
CA ALA A 48 -38.15 -7.44 -17.44
C ALA A 48 -37.11 -7.80 -18.53
N PRO A 49 -36.32 -6.86 -19.04
CA PRO A 49 -35.23 -7.18 -19.92
C PRO A 49 -34.15 -7.89 -19.11
N ALA A 50 -33.60 -8.96 -19.67
CA ALA A 50 -32.37 -9.59 -19.21
C ALA A 50 -31.21 -8.66 -19.49
N GLY A 51 -30.88 -7.82 -18.51
CA GLY A 51 -29.71 -6.97 -18.50
C GLY A 51 -28.94 -7.29 -17.21
N GLY A 52 -27.72 -7.77 -17.35
CA GLY A 52 -26.82 -7.93 -16.22
C GLY A 52 -26.71 -6.58 -15.50
N THR A 53 -26.93 -6.60 -14.19
CA THR A 53 -26.74 -5.43 -13.36
C THR A 53 -25.25 -5.14 -13.34
N GLN A 54 -24.82 -4.16 -14.13
CA GLN A 54 -23.52 -3.55 -14.00
C GLN A 54 -23.57 -2.86 -12.62
N LEU A 55 -22.88 -3.43 -11.64
CA LEU A 55 -22.66 -2.76 -10.36
C LEU A 55 -21.84 -1.53 -10.67
N ASP A 56 -22.38 -0.37 -10.34
CA ASP A 56 -21.62 0.89 -10.41
C ASP A 56 -20.31 0.70 -9.66
N THR A 57 -19.21 1.11 -10.28
CA THR A 57 -17.88 1.09 -9.69
C THR A 57 -17.93 1.84 -8.36
N ILE A 58 -17.85 1.12 -7.26
CA ILE A 58 -17.72 1.73 -5.93
C ILE A 58 -16.33 2.36 -5.91
N LEU A 59 -16.27 3.67 -6.05
CA LEU A 59 -15.05 4.45 -5.83
C LEU A 59 -14.68 4.32 -4.35
N VAL A 60 -13.67 3.52 -4.08
CA VAL A 60 -13.11 3.31 -2.75
C VAL A 60 -12.08 4.41 -2.42
N VAL A 61 -12.49 5.61 -2.58
CA VAL A 61 -12.07 6.70 -1.71
C VAL A 61 -13.17 6.80 -0.71
N ASP A 62 -12.90 6.98 0.56
CA ASP A 62 -13.89 7.27 1.60
C ASP A 62 -14.59 8.62 1.33
N VAL A 63 -15.20 8.69 0.17
CA VAL A 63 -16.11 9.71 -0.31
C VAL A 63 -17.46 9.08 -0.14
N GLY A 64 -18.06 9.28 1.04
CA GLY A 64 -19.34 8.71 1.38
C GLY A 64 -20.33 8.82 0.22
N ALA A 65 -21.12 7.75 0.03
CA ALA A 65 -22.08 7.59 -1.04
C ALA A 65 -22.93 8.86 -1.22
N GLY A 66 -22.75 9.56 -2.32
CA GLY A 66 -23.60 10.71 -2.66
C GLY A 66 -22.92 11.90 -3.34
N ALA A 67 -21.62 11.88 -3.56
CA ALA A 67 -20.99 12.96 -4.33
C ALA A 67 -20.16 12.40 -5.49
N ASN A 68 -20.64 12.59 -6.72
CA ASN A 68 -19.85 12.39 -7.93
C ASN A 68 -18.72 13.43 -8.09
N ALA A 69 -18.50 14.25 -7.08
CA ALA A 69 -17.48 15.31 -7.06
C ALA A 69 -16.15 14.79 -6.51
N THR A 70 -15.53 13.86 -7.19
CA THR A 70 -14.12 13.51 -6.97
C THR A 70 -13.24 14.42 -7.82
N ALA A 71 -13.19 15.69 -7.50
CA ALA A 71 -12.20 16.58 -8.09
C ALA A 71 -10.83 16.28 -7.47
N GLY A 72 -10.23 15.18 -7.84
CA GLY A 72 -8.84 14.85 -7.53
C GLY A 72 -8.07 14.78 -8.84
N ALA A 73 -7.28 15.80 -9.12
CA ALA A 73 -6.41 15.75 -10.28
C ALA A 73 -5.38 14.62 -10.06
N ASN A 74 -5.54 13.47 -10.66
CA ASN A 74 -4.63 12.32 -10.60
C ASN A 74 -4.88 11.32 -9.46
N LEU A 75 -6.12 10.83 -9.34
CA LEU A 75 -6.48 9.72 -8.45
C LEU A 75 -6.38 8.41 -9.22
N ILE A 76 -5.59 7.46 -8.70
CA ILE A 76 -5.48 6.08 -9.18
C ILE A 76 -6.19 5.19 -8.16
N THR A 77 -7.11 4.36 -8.62
CA THR A 77 -7.84 3.41 -7.77
C THR A 77 -7.66 1.99 -8.29
N ILE A 78 -7.21 1.11 -7.43
CA ILE A 78 -7.19 -0.35 -7.64
C ILE A 78 -8.34 -0.90 -6.80
N ASP A 79 -9.43 -1.22 -7.44
CA ASP A 79 -10.64 -1.70 -6.77
C ASP A 79 -10.64 -3.22 -6.54
N GLN A 80 -11.68 -3.72 -5.88
CA GLN A 80 -11.87 -5.14 -5.60
C GLN A 80 -11.85 -5.99 -6.89
N GLN A 81 -12.44 -5.50 -7.98
CA GLN A 81 -12.51 -6.22 -9.25
C GLN A 81 -11.11 -6.40 -9.85
N GLU A 82 -10.28 -5.35 -9.78
CA GLU A 82 -8.92 -5.39 -10.28
C GLU A 82 -8.03 -6.30 -9.40
N ILE A 83 -8.18 -6.24 -8.07
CA ILE A 83 -7.50 -7.15 -7.13
C ILE A 83 -7.91 -8.61 -7.39
N ASP A 84 -9.21 -8.88 -7.56
CA ASP A 84 -9.70 -10.22 -7.85
C ASP A 84 -9.28 -10.73 -9.24
N ARG A 85 -9.06 -9.85 -10.21
CA ARG A 85 -8.52 -10.17 -11.53
C ARG A 85 -7.04 -10.51 -11.47
N LYS A 86 -6.24 -9.70 -10.80
CA LYS A 86 -4.78 -9.87 -10.69
C LYS A 86 -4.41 -11.01 -9.76
N LYS A 87 -5.14 -11.21 -8.66
CA LYS A 87 -4.80 -12.10 -7.53
C LYS A 87 -3.36 -11.91 -7.05
N PRO A 88 -3.00 -10.67 -6.71
CA PRO A 88 -1.63 -10.31 -6.40
C PRO A 88 -1.11 -11.07 -5.18
N GLN A 89 0.17 -11.41 -5.17
CA GLN A 89 0.86 -12.05 -4.05
C GLN A 89 1.77 -11.07 -3.31
N ASP A 90 2.02 -9.91 -3.91
CA ASP A 90 2.81 -8.82 -3.31
C ASP A 90 2.31 -7.45 -3.78
N LEU A 91 2.87 -6.37 -3.23
CA LEU A 91 2.45 -5.00 -3.55
C LEU A 91 2.82 -4.58 -4.99
N ARG A 92 3.86 -5.16 -5.59
CA ARG A 92 4.21 -4.90 -7.00
C ARG A 92 3.10 -5.40 -7.92
N GLU A 93 2.58 -6.59 -7.66
CA GLU A 93 1.48 -7.14 -8.44
C GLU A 93 0.17 -6.35 -8.22
N VAL A 94 -0.05 -5.75 -7.05
CA VAL A 94 -1.20 -4.84 -6.80
C VAL A 94 -1.17 -3.68 -7.77
N PHE A 95 -0.01 -3.03 -7.91
CA PHE A 95 0.14 -1.81 -8.73
C PHE A 95 0.61 -2.09 -10.17
N SER A 96 0.70 -3.36 -10.60
CA SER A 96 1.04 -3.68 -11.98
C SER A 96 0.09 -2.98 -12.95
N GLY A 97 0.63 -2.44 -14.06
CA GLY A 97 -0.13 -1.64 -15.02
C GLY A 97 -0.22 -0.13 -14.72
N GLU A 98 0.36 0.34 -13.59
CA GLU A 98 0.37 1.75 -13.20
C GLU A 98 1.80 2.32 -13.22
N PRO A 99 2.29 2.89 -14.34
CA PRO A 99 3.69 3.29 -14.47
C PRO A 99 4.10 4.48 -13.59
N GLN A 100 3.14 5.20 -13.00
CA GLN A 100 3.39 6.24 -11.99
C GLN A 100 3.73 5.65 -10.61
N ILE A 101 3.40 4.36 -10.39
CA ILE A 101 3.61 3.68 -9.11
C ILE A 101 4.60 2.56 -9.32
N ALA A 102 5.82 2.74 -8.84
CA ALA A 102 6.83 1.71 -8.89
C ALA A 102 7.00 1.06 -7.50
N VAL A 103 7.19 -0.25 -7.47
CA VAL A 103 7.40 -1.00 -6.22
C VAL A 103 8.72 -1.77 -6.35
N GLY A 104 9.78 -1.19 -5.80
CA GLY A 104 11.11 -1.79 -5.82
C GLY A 104 11.32 -2.78 -4.67
N GLY A 105 12.09 -3.83 -4.92
CA GLY A 105 12.38 -4.91 -3.98
C GLY A 105 11.87 -6.27 -4.47
N ALA A 106 12.75 -7.28 -4.48
CA ALA A 106 12.47 -8.58 -5.09
C ALA A 106 11.62 -9.52 -4.22
N ILE A 107 11.44 -9.21 -2.94
CA ILE A 107 10.65 -9.99 -1.98
C ILE A 107 9.72 -9.07 -1.17
N PRO A 108 8.56 -9.55 -0.70
CA PRO A 108 7.57 -8.70 -0.02
C PRO A 108 8.12 -7.85 1.13
N SER A 109 9.01 -8.40 1.95
CA SER A 109 9.62 -7.69 3.09
C SER A 109 10.58 -6.56 2.70
N THR A 110 10.94 -6.45 1.43
CA THR A 110 11.86 -5.41 0.93
C THR A 110 11.19 -4.41 -0.01
N GLN A 111 9.92 -4.62 -0.34
CA GLN A 111 9.19 -3.78 -1.27
C GLN A 111 8.93 -2.40 -0.69
N LYS A 112 9.28 -1.38 -1.48
CA LYS A 112 9.03 0.04 -1.20
C LYS A 112 8.24 0.65 -2.35
N ILE A 113 7.26 1.49 -2.00
CA ILE A 113 6.38 2.12 -2.97
C ILE A 113 6.91 3.52 -3.30
N TYR A 114 6.98 3.83 -4.58
CA TYR A 114 7.32 5.13 -5.10
C TYR A 114 6.17 5.66 -5.96
N VAL A 115 5.66 6.83 -5.63
CA VAL A 115 4.62 7.50 -6.41
C VAL A 115 5.24 8.68 -7.14
N ASN A 116 5.16 8.69 -8.48
CA ASN A 116 5.86 9.68 -9.30
C ASN A 116 7.36 9.77 -8.97
N GLY A 117 7.99 8.63 -8.63
CA GLY A 117 9.39 8.56 -8.24
C GLY A 117 9.69 9.06 -6.82
N VAL A 118 8.70 9.49 -6.04
CA VAL A 118 8.88 9.93 -4.65
C VAL A 118 8.63 8.78 -3.70
N ASP A 119 9.56 8.56 -2.76
CA ASP A 119 9.52 7.48 -1.75
C ASP A 119 8.31 7.61 -0.83
N GLU A 120 7.70 6.48 -0.48
CA GLU A 120 6.52 6.34 0.37
C GLU A 120 6.59 7.08 1.72
N ASN A 121 7.78 7.34 2.25
CA ASN A 121 7.99 8.12 3.47
C ASN A 121 7.56 9.59 3.35
N ASN A 122 7.33 10.08 2.14
CA ASN A 122 6.88 11.43 1.83
C ASN A 122 5.40 11.48 1.41
N LEU A 123 4.67 10.38 1.61
CA LEU A 123 3.24 10.26 1.39
C LEU A 123 2.48 10.16 2.72
N ALA A 124 1.23 10.59 2.74
CA ALA A 124 0.31 10.22 3.82
C ALA A 124 -0.21 8.81 3.55
N VAL A 125 0.29 7.81 4.30
CA VAL A 125 -0.09 6.41 4.10
C VAL A 125 -1.01 5.94 5.20
N THR A 126 -2.12 5.30 4.81
CA THR A 126 -3.11 4.75 5.75
C THR A 126 -3.50 3.32 5.39
N VAL A 127 -3.86 2.52 6.41
CA VAL A 127 -4.50 1.20 6.27
C VAL A 127 -5.76 1.21 7.12
N ASP A 128 -6.91 1.04 6.51
CA ASP A 128 -8.24 1.20 7.15
C ASP A 128 -8.38 2.56 7.89
N GLY A 129 -7.77 3.63 7.34
CA GLY A 129 -7.73 4.95 7.96
C GLY A 129 -6.70 5.13 9.08
N SER A 130 -5.98 4.09 9.48
CA SER A 130 -4.87 4.16 10.44
C SER A 130 -3.60 4.68 9.77
N ARG A 131 -3.04 5.78 10.29
CA ARG A 131 -1.73 6.30 9.84
C ARG A 131 -0.64 5.27 10.03
N GLN A 132 0.20 5.11 9.02
CA GLN A 132 1.37 4.27 9.05
C GLN A 132 2.63 5.14 9.22
N ASN A 133 3.33 4.96 10.35
CA ASN A 133 4.64 5.58 10.58
C ASN A 133 5.74 4.64 10.06
N ASN A 134 6.47 5.09 9.06
CA ASN A 134 7.36 4.26 8.28
C ASN A 134 8.83 4.69 8.42
N LYS A 135 9.40 4.58 9.61
CA LYS A 135 10.78 4.99 9.92
C LYS A 135 11.67 3.85 10.42
N VAL A 136 11.42 2.64 9.90
CA VAL A 136 12.32 1.50 10.07
C VAL A 136 13.48 1.55 9.06
N PHE A 137 14.27 0.51 8.98
CA PHE A 137 15.44 0.41 8.12
C PHE A 137 15.09 0.56 6.64
N HIS A 138 15.71 1.53 5.94
CA HIS A 138 15.40 1.90 4.56
C HIS A 138 15.61 0.80 3.51
N HIS A 139 16.24 -0.30 3.88
CA HIS A 139 16.40 -1.47 3.03
C HIS A 139 15.25 -2.48 3.17
N ASN A 140 14.28 -2.22 4.03
CA ASN A 140 13.11 -3.05 4.21
C ASN A 140 11.85 -2.29 3.79
N GLY A 141 10.93 -3.01 3.20
CA GLY A 141 9.56 -2.53 3.03
C GLY A 141 8.87 -2.47 4.38
N THR A 142 8.11 -1.44 4.61
CA THR A 142 7.49 -1.21 5.90
C THR A 142 5.98 -1.38 5.86
N TYR A 143 5.42 -1.38 4.67
CA TYR A 143 4.02 -1.74 4.42
C TYR A 143 3.94 -3.19 3.96
N LEU A 144 4.49 -4.11 4.75
CA LEU A 144 4.31 -5.54 4.51
C LEU A 144 2.82 -5.87 4.68
N LEU A 145 2.07 -5.72 3.60
CA LEU A 145 0.66 -6.04 3.49
C LEU A 145 0.50 -7.34 2.72
N ASP A 146 -0.40 -8.20 3.17
CA ASP A 146 -0.83 -9.34 2.38
C ASP A 146 -1.94 -8.88 1.43
N PRO A 147 -1.70 -8.87 0.11
CA PRO A 147 -2.71 -8.44 -0.85
C PRO A 147 -4.02 -9.24 -0.81
N ALA A 148 -3.99 -10.48 -0.34
CA ALA A 148 -5.20 -11.28 -0.18
C ALA A 148 -6.18 -10.68 0.84
N LEU A 149 -5.70 -9.81 1.74
CA LEU A 149 -6.52 -9.08 2.71
C LEU A 149 -7.16 -7.82 2.13
N LEU A 150 -6.63 -7.29 1.02
CA LEU A 150 -7.06 -6.01 0.47
C LEU A 150 -8.35 -6.14 -0.33
N LYS A 151 -9.25 -5.16 -0.18
CA LYS A 151 -10.35 -4.93 -1.11
C LYS A 151 -10.06 -3.78 -2.06
N ALA A 152 -9.21 -2.83 -1.66
CA ALA A 152 -8.83 -1.71 -2.51
C ALA A 152 -7.50 -1.07 -2.10
N ALA A 153 -6.90 -0.38 -3.08
CA ALA A 153 -5.83 0.58 -2.86
C ALA A 153 -6.13 1.87 -3.66
N SER A 154 -5.88 3.02 -3.05
CA SER A 154 -6.07 4.33 -3.66
C SER A 154 -4.81 5.16 -3.55
N VAL A 155 -4.40 5.80 -4.65
CA VAL A 155 -3.22 6.66 -4.70
C VAL A 155 -3.61 8.02 -5.25
N GLN A 156 -3.39 9.06 -4.48
CA GLN A 156 -3.53 10.42 -4.94
C GLN A 156 -2.14 10.99 -5.17
N ALA A 157 -1.70 11.00 -6.42
CA ALA A 157 -0.35 11.39 -6.78
C ALA A 157 -0.20 12.93 -6.83
N GLY A 158 0.67 13.46 -5.98
CA GLY A 158 1.00 14.89 -5.87
C GLY A 158 0.00 15.67 -5.02
N VAL A 159 -1.10 16.15 -5.62
CA VAL A 159 -2.06 17.04 -4.95
C VAL A 159 -3.04 16.25 -4.10
N ALA A 160 -2.79 16.13 -2.80
CA ALA A 160 -3.70 15.48 -1.86
C ALA A 160 -4.67 16.47 -1.20
N PRO A 161 -5.91 16.04 -0.88
CA PRO A 161 -6.86 16.86 -0.13
C PRO A 161 -6.47 17.00 1.34
N ALA A 162 -7.01 18.00 2.03
CA ALA A 162 -6.65 18.30 3.42
C ALA A 162 -7.06 17.19 4.40
N ASP A 163 -8.08 16.40 4.09
CA ASP A 163 -8.58 15.26 4.86
C ASP A 163 -7.82 13.94 4.60
N ALA A 164 -6.84 13.93 3.67
CA ALA A 164 -5.94 12.78 3.46
C ALA A 164 -5.00 12.52 4.64
N GLY A 165 -4.83 13.50 5.52
CA GLY A 165 -3.98 13.42 6.71
C GLY A 165 -2.74 14.30 6.64
N PRO A 166 -2.02 14.43 7.78
CA PRO A 166 -0.81 15.24 7.86
C PRO A 166 0.37 14.61 7.12
N GLY A 167 1.23 15.45 6.50
CA GLY A 167 2.47 15.01 5.87
C GLY A 167 2.30 14.42 4.46
N ALA A 168 1.22 14.73 3.74
CA ALA A 168 0.98 14.33 2.36
C ALA A 168 1.88 15.10 1.36
N LEU A 169 3.21 15.07 1.56
CA LEU A 169 4.17 15.90 0.81
C LEU A 169 4.12 15.66 -0.70
N ALA A 170 3.99 14.43 -1.13
CA ALA A 170 3.89 14.03 -2.54
C ALA A 170 2.57 13.30 -2.85
N GLY A 171 1.57 13.46 -1.99
CA GLY A 171 0.28 12.82 -2.16
C GLY A 171 -0.09 11.86 -1.02
N SER A 172 -1.05 10.99 -1.27
CA SER A 172 -1.52 10.02 -0.28
C SER A 172 -1.68 8.62 -0.89
N LEU A 173 -1.59 7.60 -0.01
CA LEU A 173 -1.76 6.19 -0.33
C LEU A 173 -2.66 5.56 0.73
N GLY A 174 -3.81 5.06 0.32
CA GLY A 174 -4.77 4.39 1.17
C GLY A 174 -4.91 2.92 0.81
N PHE A 175 -4.90 2.05 1.80
CA PHE A 175 -5.25 0.64 1.66
C PHE A 175 -6.50 0.35 2.48
N GLU A 176 -7.39 -0.45 1.93
CA GLU A 176 -8.58 -0.94 2.64
C GLU A 176 -8.59 -2.45 2.64
N THR A 177 -8.82 -3.04 3.81
CA THR A 177 -8.93 -4.48 3.97
C THR A 177 -10.39 -4.93 3.83
N LYS A 178 -10.58 -6.18 3.41
CA LYS A 178 -11.91 -6.79 3.20
C LYS A 178 -12.76 -6.79 4.44
N ASP A 179 -14.06 -6.60 4.27
CA ASP A 179 -15.10 -6.80 5.27
C ASP A 179 -15.88 -8.10 5.01
N ALA A 180 -16.66 -8.55 5.99
CA ALA A 180 -17.48 -9.74 5.81
C ALA A 180 -18.47 -9.59 4.66
N VAL A 181 -19.04 -8.39 4.49
CA VAL A 181 -20.01 -8.09 3.42
C VAL A 181 -19.40 -8.17 2.02
N ASP A 182 -18.12 -7.86 1.85
CA ASP A 182 -17.41 -7.92 0.58
C ASP A 182 -17.21 -9.37 0.09
N LEU A 183 -17.29 -10.33 1.02
CA LEU A 183 -17.00 -11.74 0.78
C LEU A 183 -18.26 -12.62 0.74
N LEU A 184 -19.37 -12.14 1.32
CA LEU A 184 -20.63 -12.88 1.38
C LEU A 184 -21.31 -12.92 0.01
N GLU A 185 -21.69 -14.11 -0.42
CA GLU A 185 -22.56 -14.30 -1.58
C GLU A 185 -23.97 -13.75 -1.31
N PRO A 186 -24.64 -13.19 -2.32
CA PRO A 186 -26.01 -12.69 -2.16
C PRO A 186 -26.94 -13.71 -1.52
N GLY A 187 -27.63 -13.30 -0.44
CA GLY A 187 -28.58 -14.15 0.29
C GLY A 187 -27.94 -15.14 1.27
N ARG A 188 -26.63 -15.09 1.47
CA ARG A 188 -25.95 -15.88 2.51
C ARG A 188 -25.55 -15.01 3.70
N ASN A 189 -25.65 -15.58 4.89
CA ASN A 189 -25.25 -14.95 6.15
C ASN A 189 -23.89 -15.47 6.67
N PHE A 190 -23.35 -16.52 6.05
CA PHE A 190 -22.10 -17.16 6.44
C PHE A 190 -21.39 -17.71 5.19
N GLY A 191 -20.07 -17.66 5.22
CA GLY A 191 -19.24 -18.22 4.17
C GLY A 191 -17.79 -18.39 4.62
N GLY A 192 -17.00 -18.98 3.76
CA GLY A 192 -15.57 -19.15 3.95
C GLY A 192 -14.89 -19.55 2.66
N PHE A 193 -13.57 -19.51 2.65
CA PHE A 193 -12.78 -20.05 1.55
C PHE A 193 -11.47 -20.66 2.06
N VAL A 194 -10.95 -21.57 1.26
CA VAL A 194 -9.60 -22.10 1.39
C VAL A 194 -8.91 -21.91 0.06
N THR A 195 -7.69 -21.38 0.07
CA THR A 195 -6.84 -21.24 -1.10
C THR A 195 -5.51 -21.94 -0.88
N GLY A 196 -4.95 -22.56 -1.93
CA GLY A 196 -3.60 -23.09 -1.97
C GLY A 196 -2.91 -22.59 -3.22
N ILE A 197 -1.65 -22.16 -3.10
CA ILE A 197 -0.84 -21.59 -4.17
C ILE A 197 0.52 -22.31 -4.16
N TRP A 198 0.99 -22.74 -5.33
CA TRP A 198 2.33 -23.30 -5.54
C TRP A 198 3.09 -22.51 -6.59
N ASP A 199 4.25 -21.98 -6.22
CA ASP A 199 5.19 -21.31 -7.12
C ASP A 199 6.38 -22.23 -7.42
N THR A 200 6.70 -22.43 -8.69
CA THR A 200 7.71 -23.40 -9.12
C THR A 200 9.15 -22.89 -9.07
N ASN A 201 9.37 -21.57 -9.08
CA ASN A 201 10.74 -21.04 -9.08
C ASN A 201 11.35 -21.12 -7.66
N SER A 202 10.59 -20.69 -6.66
CA SER A 202 11.02 -20.71 -5.26
C SER A 202 10.51 -21.93 -4.47
N GLU A 203 9.86 -22.89 -5.13
CA GLU A 203 9.17 -24.03 -4.49
C GLU A 203 8.28 -23.58 -3.31
N THR A 204 7.69 -22.39 -3.43
CA THR A 204 6.88 -21.78 -2.38
C THR A 204 5.46 -22.35 -2.37
N PHE A 205 5.02 -22.84 -1.22
CA PHE A 205 3.62 -23.18 -0.98
C PHE A 205 3.00 -22.18 -0.03
N THR A 206 1.89 -21.56 -0.49
CA THR A 206 1.09 -20.62 0.30
C THR A 206 -0.31 -21.16 0.50
N THR A 207 -0.85 -21.05 1.70
CA THR A 207 -2.23 -21.46 2.01
C THR A 207 -2.94 -20.39 2.81
N GLY A 208 -4.17 -20.08 2.39
CA GLY A 208 -5.05 -19.13 3.06
C GLY A 208 -6.37 -19.78 3.45
N VAL A 209 -6.87 -19.43 4.63
CA VAL A 209 -8.17 -19.88 5.15
C VAL A 209 -8.92 -18.70 5.71
N SER A 210 -10.18 -18.53 5.29
CA SER A 210 -11.07 -17.48 5.81
C SER A 210 -12.42 -18.02 6.19
N GLY A 211 -13.00 -17.45 7.25
CA GLY A 211 -14.39 -17.63 7.64
C GLY A 211 -15.01 -16.26 7.98
N PHE A 212 -16.20 -16.01 7.51
CA PHE A 212 -16.88 -14.72 7.67
C PHE A 212 -18.40 -14.89 7.73
N GLY A 213 -19.07 -13.90 8.30
CA GLY A 213 -20.53 -13.91 8.36
C GLY A 213 -21.13 -12.61 8.86
N ARG A 214 -22.46 -12.50 8.66
CA ARG A 214 -23.30 -11.41 9.13
C ARG A 214 -24.60 -11.95 9.71
N GLN A 215 -24.95 -11.55 10.94
CA GLN A 215 -26.19 -11.92 11.57
C GLN A 215 -26.65 -10.87 12.58
N ASP A 216 -27.90 -10.43 12.51
CA ASP A 216 -28.55 -9.51 13.46
C ASP A 216 -27.73 -8.22 13.70
N GLY A 217 -27.16 -7.65 12.64
CA GLY A 217 -26.31 -6.46 12.68
C GLY A 217 -24.86 -6.72 13.05
N PHE A 218 -24.51 -7.91 13.54
CA PHE A 218 -23.12 -8.30 13.79
C PHE A 218 -22.47 -8.84 12.53
N GLU A 219 -21.22 -8.44 12.30
CA GLU A 219 -20.34 -8.94 11.24
C GLU A 219 -19.07 -9.47 11.87
N TYR A 220 -18.52 -10.53 11.28
CA TYR A 220 -17.25 -11.09 11.69
C TYR A 220 -16.49 -11.65 10.49
N LEU A 221 -15.19 -11.45 10.49
CA LEU A 221 -14.24 -11.96 9.51
C LEU A 221 -13.00 -12.44 10.24
N GLY A 222 -12.55 -13.64 9.90
CA GLY A 222 -11.25 -14.17 10.27
C GLY A 222 -10.53 -14.69 9.02
N TYR A 223 -9.27 -14.33 8.85
CA TYR A 223 -8.41 -14.80 7.77
C TYR A 223 -7.01 -15.09 8.31
N ILE A 224 -6.41 -16.19 7.87
CA ILE A 224 -5.02 -16.55 8.13
C ILE A 224 -4.41 -17.03 6.81
N ASN A 225 -3.19 -16.55 6.52
CA ASN A 225 -2.39 -16.97 5.41
C ASN A 225 -0.98 -17.37 5.88
N TYR A 226 -0.43 -18.43 5.31
CA TYR A 226 0.92 -18.91 5.60
C TYR A 226 1.61 -19.34 4.31
N GLY A 227 2.80 -18.80 4.07
CA GLY A 227 3.66 -19.12 2.95
C GLY A 227 5.04 -19.59 3.39
N ARG A 228 5.54 -20.65 2.77
CA ARG A 228 6.90 -21.15 2.96
C ARG A 228 7.50 -21.63 1.64
N GLY A 229 8.78 -21.27 1.41
CA GLY A 229 9.49 -21.67 0.19
C GLY A 229 10.98 -21.37 0.29
N ASP A 230 11.70 -21.85 -0.72
CA ASP A 230 13.15 -21.73 -0.86
C ASP A 230 13.54 -20.41 -1.56
N ASN A 231 14.84 -20.15 -1.71
CA ASN A 231 15.34 -19.04 -2.49
C ASN A 231 14.90 -19.16 -3.95
N PHE A 232 14.56 -18.06 -4.57
CA PHE A 232 14.27 -18.07 -6.00
C PHE A 232 15.55 -17.99 -6.84
N THR A 233 15.43 -18.41 -8.11
CA THR A 233 16.47 -18.30 -9.13
C THR A 233 16.12 -17.16 -10.09
N ALA A 234 17.07 -16.29 -10.38
CA ALA A 234 16.95 -15.19 -11.34
C ALA A 234 17.05 -15.72 -12.79
N GLY A 235 16.65 -14.89 -13.78
CA GLY A 235 16.65 -15.28 -15.20
C GLY A 235 18.03 -15.65 -15.78
N ASN A 236 19.11 -15.25 -15.13
CA ASN A 236 20.48 -15.69 -15.49
C ASN A 236 20.89 -17.04 -14.88
N GLY A 237 19.98 -17.72 -14.17
CA GLY A 237 20.23 -18.99 -13.51
C GLY A 237 20.93 -18.90 -12.15
N GLN A 238 21.11 -17.69 -11.62
CA GLN A 238 21.69 -17.47 -10.30
C GLN A 238 20.63 -17.64 -9.22
N GLU A 239 20.87 -18.53 -8.25
CA GLU A 239 20.09 -18.56 -7.01
C GLU A 239 20.36 -17.28 -6.20
N MET A 240 19.30 -16.66 -5.68
CA MET A 240 19.37 -15.41 -4.92
C MET A 240 19.29 -15.68 -3.42
N PRO A 241 20.43 -15.71 -2.69
CA PRO A 241 20.44 -16.07 -1.28
C PRO A 241 19.63 -15.09 -0.42
N GLY A 242 18.86 -15.62 0.54
CA GLY A 242 18.06 -14.81 1.45
C GLY A 242 16.71 -14.37 0.89
N THR A 243 16.25 -14.99 -0.18
CA THR A 243 14.94 -14.69 -0.81
C THR A 243 13.84 -15.71 -0.48
N GLY A 244 14.16 -16.74 0.29
CA GLY A 244 13.17 -17.74 0.70
C GLY A 244 12.01 -17.13 1.48
N THR A 245 10.85 -17.75 1.40
CA THR A 245 9.61 -17.29 2.06
C THR A 245 9.41 -18.01 3.40
N ASP A 246 9.15 -17.26 4.46
CA ASP A 246 8.57 -17.76 5.73
C ASP A 246 7.68 -16.64 6.30
N LEU A 247 6.48 -16.55 5.76
CA LEU A 247 5.55 -15.44 6.01
C LEU A 247 4.24 -15.97 6.58
N ILE A 248 3.78 -15.35 7.67
CA ILE A 248 2.43 -15.56 8.21
C ILE A 248 1.72 -14.22 8.32
N SER A 249 0.47 -14.18 7.88
CA SER A 249 -0.40 -13.02 8.00
C SER A 249 -1.78 -13.41 8.51
N GLY A 250 -2.49 -12.45 9.10
CA GLY A 250 -3.85 -12.65 9.57
C GLY A 250 -4.60 -11.33 9.73
N LEU A 251 -5.92 -11.43 9.54
CA LEU A 251 -6.88 -10.35 9.75
C LEU A 251 -8.05 -10.87 10.57
N ALA A 252 -8.44 -10.11 11.58
CA ALA A 252 -9.68 -10.32 12.31
C ALA A 252 -10.48 -9.01 12.35
N LYS A 253 -11.75 -9.04 11.93
CA LYS A 253 -12.66 -7.91 12.03
C LYS A 253 -13.95 -8.33 12.72
N ILE A 254 -14.48 -7.45 13.57
CA ILE A 254 -15.78 -7.56 14.18
C ILE A 254 -16.45 -6.20 14.01
N ALA A 255 -17.67 -6.19 13.49
CA ALA A 255 -18.48 -4.99 13.42
C ALA A 255 -19.89 -5.22 13.94
N TYR A 256 -20.52 -4.14 14.38
CA TYR A 256 -21.93 -4.10 14.72
C TYR A 256 -22.56 -2.87 14.09
N GLU A 257 -23.64 -3.09 13.35
CA GLU A 257 -24.46 -2.05 12.74
C GLU A 257 -25.87 -2.09 13.35
N SER A 258 -26.28 -0.97 13.94
CA SER A 258 -27.64 -0.84 14.47
C SER A 258 -28.65 -0.63 13.34
N VAL A 259 -29.94 -0.81 13.66
CA VAL A 259 -31.05 -0.51 12.72
C VAL A 259 -31.17 0.97 12.35
N GLU A 260 -30.50 1.84 13.10
CA GLU A 260 -30.47 3.29 12.90
C GLU A 260 -29.22 3.72 12.06
N GLY A 261 -28.39 2.76 11.63
CA GLY A 261 -27.22 3.02 10.80
C GLY A 261 -25.90 3.26 11.56
N HIS A 262 -25.91 3.22 12.90
CA HIS A 262 -24.67 3.37 13.66
C HIS A 262 -23.82 2.10 13.54
N ARG A 263 -22.64 2.22 12.90
CA ARG A 263 -21.71 1.12 12.69
C ARG A 263 -20.44 1.31 13.52
N PHE A 264 -20.09 0.30 14.28
CA PHE A 264 -18.87 0.21 15.08
C PHE A 264 -18.05 -0.97 14.56
N GLU A 265 -16.80 -0.75 14.26
CA GLU A 265 -15.91 -1.80 13.74
C GLU A 265 -14.59 -1.80 14.53
N LEU A 266 -14.08 -2.99 14.81
CA LEU A 266 -12.75 -3.23 15.33
C LEU A 266 -12.05 -4.21 14.42
N SER A 267 -10.92 -3.78 13.85
CA SER A 267 -10.04 -4.62 13.05
C SER A 267 -8.67 -4.80 13.69
N HIS A 268 -8.07 -5.96 13.48
CA HIS A 268 -6.69 -6.26 13.84
C HIS A 268 -6.04 -7.06 12.73
N GLU A 269 -4.93 -6.53 12.22
CA GLU A 269 -4.10 -7.15 11.21
C GLU A 269 -2.70 -7.35 11.73
N GLN A 270 -2.09 -8.49 11.42
CA GLN A 270 -0.70 -8.78 11.75
C GLN A 270 -0.03 -9.56 10.61
N VAL A 271 1.21 -9.17 10.30
CA VAL A 271 2.08 -9.89 9.37
C VAL A 271 3.44 -10.11 10.02
N ARG A 272 4.03 -11.29 9.83
CA ARG A 272 5.39 -11.63 10.27
C ARG A 272 6.13 -12.33 9.15
N ASP A 273 7.35 -11.87 8.89
CA ASP A 273 8.35 -12.50 8.03
C ASP A 273 9.60 -12.79 8.90
N ASP A 274 9.92 -14.08 9.10
CA ASP A 274 11.03 -14.53 9.95
C ASP A 274 11.94 -15.45 9.13
N ALA A 275 12.91 -14.85 8.43
CA ALA A 275 13.75 -15.57 7.50
C ALA A 275 15.17 -15.00 7.38
N LEU A 276 16.04 -15.77 6.73
CA LEU A 276 17.31 -15.25 6.28
C LEU A 276 17.08 -14.21 5.19
N ARG A 277 17.69 -13.03 5.35
CA ARG A 277 17.62 -11.93 4.40
C ARG A 277 19.03 -11.41 4.09
N PRO A 278 19.28 -10.83 2.92
CA PRO A 278 20.53 -10.14 2.65
C PRO A 278 20.82 -9.11 3.75
N TYR A 279 22.10 -8.83 3.99
CA TYR A 279 22.55 -7.87 5.01
C TYR A 279 21.82 -6.52 4.95
N ARG A 280 21.56 -6.05 3.74
CA ARG A 280 20.58 -5.02 3.43
C ARG A 280 19.52 -5.69 2.58
N ALA A 281 18.32 -5.77 3.08
CA ALA A 281 17.32 -6.69 2.58
C ALA A 281 16.97 -6.55 1.08
N ASN A 282 17.25 -5.41 0.46
CA ASN A 282 17.00 -5.17 -0.97
C ASN A 282 18.28 -5.03 -1.83
N VAL A 283 19.47 -5.23 -1.23
CA VAL A 283 20.76 -5.15 -1.95
C VAL A 283 21.78 -6.13 -1.39
N TYR A 284 22.70 -6.61 -2.22
CA TYR A 284 23.82 -7.41 -1.75
C TYR A 284 25.04 -6.56 -1.41
N ILE A 285 25.68 -6.86 -0.29
CA ILE A 285 27.00 -6.34 0.02
C ILE A 285 28.04 -7.39 -0.39
N ASN A 286 28.83 -7.06 -1.39
CA ASN A 286 29.93 -7.90 -1.85
C ASN A 286 31.17 -7.74 -0.95
N ARG A 287 31.13 -8.35 0.24
CA ARG A 287 32.28 -8.38 1.15
C ARG A 287 32.93 -9.76 1.18
N GLY A 288 33.31 -10.29 0.02
CA GLY A 288 33.90 -11.61 -0.13
C GLY A 288 33.31 -12.39 -1.30
N ALA A 289 33.47 -13.72 -1.27
CA ALA A 289 33.04 -14.56 -2.37
C ALA A 289 31.53 -14.81 -2.43
N GLU A 290 30.81 -14.58 -1.32
CA GLU A 290 29.37 -14.82 -1.22
C GLU A 290 28.62 -13.64 -0.58
N PRO A 291 27.35 -13.41 -0.97
CA PRO A 291 26.49 -12.42 -0.35
C PRO A 291 26.28 -12.71 1.14
N GLU A 292 26.34 -11.67 1.94
CA GLU A 292 26.08 -11.80 3.39
C GLU A 292 24.59 -11.84 3.65
N VAL A 293 24.09 -12.89 4.30
CA VAL A 293 22.70 -13.03 4.78
C VAL A 293 22.63 -13.02 6.29
N ARG A 294 21.53 -12.55 6.86
CA ARG A 294 21.27 -12.46 8.28
C ARG A 294 19.85 -12.92 8.60
N ASN A 295 19.60 -13.32 9.83
CA ASN A 295 18.24 -13.56 10.27
C ASN A 295 17.54 -12.23 10.56
N TYR A 296 16.39 -12.02 9.91
CA TYR A 296 15.47 -10.92 10.14
C TYR A 296 14.16 -11.46 10.69
N ASP A 297 13.65 -10.85 11.76
CA ASP A 297 12.29 -11.03 12.26
C ASP A 297 11.55 -9.70 12.08
N LEU A 298 10.84 -9.58 10.96
CA LEU A 298 10.01 -8.42 10.64
C LEU A 298 8.57 -8.70 11.08
N ARG A 299 8.02 -7.79 11.87
CA ARG A 299 6.62 -7.84 12.32
C ARG A 299 5.94 -6.52 12.07
N ARG A 300 4.75 -6.59 11.50
CA ARG A 300 3.86 -5.45 11.37
C ARG A 300 2.51 -5.79 11.99
N GLN A 301 1.93 -4.83 12.71
CA GLN A 301 0.57 -4.95 13.25
C GLN A 301 -0.16 -3.62 13.11
N ASN A 302 -1.47 -3.72 12.91
CA ASN A 302 -2.36 -2.59 12.82
C ASN A 302 -3.69 -2.93 13.52
N THR A 303 -4.13 -2.08 14.44
CA THR A 303 -5.40 -2.23 15.15
C THR A 303 -6.18 -0.95 14.96
N VAL A 304 -7.40 -1.06 14.45
CA VAL A 304 -8.25 0.10 14.12
C VAL A 304 -9.63 -0.07 14.70
N PHE A 305 -10.09 0.94 15.40
CA PHE A 305 -11.49 1.12 15.75
C PHE A 305 -12.06 2.22 14.86
N THR A 306 -13.22 1.92 14.22
CA THR A 306 -13.94 2.87 13.37
C THR A 306 -15.37 2.97 13.81
N TYR A 307 -15.89 4.19 13.88
CA TYR A 307 -17.31 4.47 13.98
C TYR A 307 -17.74 5.29 12.76
N THR A 308 -18.83 4.87 12.12
CA THR A 308 -19.46 5.56 10.98
C THR A 308 -20.96 5.50 11.12
N ASP A 309 -21.65 6.41 10.44
CA ASP A 309 -23.10 6.33 10.23
C ASP A 309 -23.37 5.87 8.80
N THR A 310 -23.99 4.71 8.62
CA THR A 310 -24.32 4.13 7.30
C THR A 310 -25.63 4.67 6.72
N SER A 311 -26.38 5.44 7.51
CA SER A 311 -27.66 6.06 7.14
C SER A 311 -27.72 7.51 7.59
N PRO A 312 -26.75 8.36 7.18
CA PRO A 312 -26.61 9.71 7.69
C PRO A 312 -27.81 10.58 7.35
N GLU A 313 -28.28 11.37 8.33
CA GLU A 313 -29.41 12.27 8.16
C GLU A 313 -28.98 13.76 8.24
N GLY A 314 -29.35 14.52 7.20
CA GLY A 314 -29.14 15.96 7.15
C GLY A 314 -27.65 16.34 7.15
N TRP A 315 -27.24 17.10 8.17
CA TRP A 315 -25.85 17.60 8.31
C TRP A 315 -24.97 16.67 9.17
N TRP A 316 -25.51 15.58 9.73
CA TRP A 316 -24.79 14.65 10.61
C TRP A 316 -24.36 13.42 9.86
N ASP A 317 -23.08 13.32 9.54
CA ASP A 317 -22.43 12.20 8.87
C ASP A 317 -21.04 12.06 9.48
N PRO A 318 -20.96 11.54 10.73
CA PRO A 318 -19.72 11.48 11.48
C PRO A 318 -18.89 10.26 11.12
N LYS A 319 -17.56 10.45 11.20
CA LYS A 319 -16.58 9.35 11.20
C LYS A 319 -15.59 9.56 12.33
N VAL A 320 -15.32 8.50 13.08
CA VAL A 320 -14.29 8.46 14.11
C VAL A 320 -13.37 7.29 13.84
N VAL A 321 -12.07 7.54 13.82
CA VAL A 321 -11.04 6.49 13.73
C VAL A 321 -10.10 6.65 14.92
N LEU A 322 -9.80 5.54 15.59
CA LEU A 322 -8.76 5.45 16.62
C LEU A 322 -7.91 4.22 16.32
N ALA A 323 -6.61 4.40 16.19
CA ALA A 323 -5.75 3.35 15.67
C ALA A 323 -4.39 3.29 16.37
N TYR A 324 -3.81 2.09 16.34
CA TYR A 324 -2.43 1.84 16.71
C TYR A 324 -1.77 0.96 15.65
N SER A 325 -0.68 1.45 15.07
CA SER A 325 0.16 0.71 14.14
C SER A 325 1.59 0.56 14.70
N ARG A 326 2.25 -0.56 14.40
CA ARG A 326 3.65 -0.81 14.76
C ARG A 326 4.31 -1.68 13.71
N THR A 327 5.51 -1.30 13.28
CA THR A 327 6.41 -2.12 12.48
C THR A 327 7.71 -2.28 13.26
N GLN A 328 8.23 -3.50 13.33
CA GLN A 328 9.40 -3.85 14.11
C GLN A 328 10.30 -4.80 13.30
N ILE A 329 11.60 -4.58 13.34
CA ILE A 329 12.60 -5.44 12.72
C ILE A 329 13.63 -5.82 13.77
N GLY A 330 13.77 -7.13 14.00
CA GLY A 330 14.84 -7.71 14.79
C GLY A 330 15.92 -8.30 13.89
N THR A 331 17.20 -8.07 14.22
CA THR A 331 18.34 -8.71 13.55
C THR A 331 19.29 -9.32 14.58
N LEU A 332 19.87 -10.47 14.23
CA LEU A 332 20.90 -11.12 15.04
C LEU A 332 22.18 -11.25 14.22
N GLU A 333 23.28 -10.72 14.75
CA GLU A 333 24.58 -10.74 14.10
C GLU A 333 25.66 -11.32 14.98
N THR A 334 26.58 -12.07 14.35
CA THR A 334 27.83 -12.48 14.97
C THR A 334 28.98 -11.69 14.36
N ALA A 335 29.81 -11.05 15.19
CA ALA A 335 30.92 -10.25 14.68
C ALA A 335 31.94 -11.12 13.90
N ARG A 336 32.35 -10.66 12.73
CA ARG A 336 33.36 -11.38 11.90
C ARG A 336 34.71 -11.50 12.54
N SER A 337 35.08 -10.52 13.38
CA SER A 337 36.38 -10.46 14.06
C SER A 337 36.45 -11.39 15.27
N ASP A 338 35.33 -11.70 15.90
CA ASP A 338 35.22 -12.55 17.07
C ASP A 338 33.82 -13.19 17.16
N ALA A 339 33.74 -14.49 16.98
CA ALA A 339 32.48 -15.25 17.02
C ALA A 339 31.78 -15.19 18.40
N ASN A 340 32.43 -14.70 19.45
CA ASN A 340 31.83 -14.52 20.78
C ASN A 340 31.10 -13.16 20.91
N ILE A 341 31.32 -12.24 19.98
CA ILE A 341 30.60 -10.95 19.95
C ILE A 341 29.32 -11.14 19.16
N VAL A 342 28.22 -11.26 19.85
CA VAL A 342 26.88 -11.30 19.27
C VAL A 342 26.20 -9.96 19.53
N SER A 343 25.69 -9.32 18.48
CA SER A 343 24.84 -8.16 18.60
C SER A 343 23.42 -8.48 18.13
N ALA A 344 22.46 -8.18 18.96
CA ALA A 344 21.04 -8.18 18.59
C ALA A 344 20.59 -6.72 18.43
N THR A 345 19.86 -6.44 17.39
CA THR A 345 19.35 -5.10 17.13
C THR A 345 17.84 -5.21 16.89
N GLU A 346 17.07 -4.40 17.59
CA GLU A 346 15.65 -4.27 17.36
C GLU A 346 15.31 -2.81 17.08
N GLY A 347 14.81 -2.53 15.91
CA GLY A 347 14.27 -1.23 15.53
C GLY A 347 12.77 -1.30 15.38
N ALA A 348 12.04 -0.36 15.97
CA ALA A 348 10.60 -0.29 15.84
C ALA A 348 10.12 1.12 15.53
N THR A 349 9.02 1.18 14.78
CA THR A 349 8.25 2.40 14.61
C THR A 349 6.80 2.15 14.97
N SER A 350 6.17 3.12 15.60
CA SER A 350 4.77 3.02 15.99
C SER A 350 4.06 4.35 15.84
N SER A 351 2.75 4.27 15.64
CA SER A 351 1.85 5.43 15.62
C SER A 351 0.60 5.12 16.42
N PHE A 352 0.32 5.92 17.44
CA PHE A 352 -1.00 6.01 18.02
C PHE A 352 -1.69 7.21 17.41
N ASN A 353 -2.77 7.01 16.68
CA ASN A 353 -3.37 8.04 15.85
C ASN A 353 -4.89 7.95 15.81
N GLY A 354 -5.52 9.01 15.33
CA GLY A 354 -6.95 9.01 15.15
C GLY A 354 -7.47 10.28 14.50
N LYS A 355 -8.72 10.22 14.08
CA LYS A 355 -9.46 11.37 13.55
C LYS A 355 -10.92 11.35 13.98
N VAL A 356 -11.48 12.56 14.07
CA VAL A 356 -12.91 12.78 14.22
C VAL A 356 -13.30 13.81 13.18
N GLU A 357 -14.20 13.43 12.31
CA GLU A 357 -14.67 14.29 11.23
C GLU A 357 -16.17 14.16 11.02
N ASN A 358 -16.76 15.19 10.41
CA ASN A 358 -18.13 15.17 9.94
C ASN A 358 -18.19 15.67 8.51
N ARG A 359 -18.96 14.98 7.67
CA ARG A 359 -19.26 15.40 6.31
C ARG A 359 -20.60 16.15 6.30
N PHE A 360 -20.59 17.35 5.81
CA PHE A 360 -21.75 18.20 5.61
C PHE A 360 -22.19 18.13 4.17
N ALA A 361 -23.34 17.52 3.91
CA ALA A 361 -23.96 17.51 2.58
C ALA A 361 -24.55 18.90 2.26
N LEU A 362 -24.27 19.38 1.06
CA LEU A 362 -24.77 20.63 0.49
C LEU A 362 -25.48 20.35 -0.82
N ASP A 363 -26.34 21.26 -1.28
CA ASP A 363 -27.03 21.13 -2.59
C ASP A 363 -26.06 21.02 -3.78
N ILE A 364 -24.86 21.56 -3.64
CA ILE A 364 -23.81 21.61 -4.68
C ILE A 364 -22.60 20.72 -4.35
N GLY A 365 -22.71 19.78 -3.39
CA GLY A 365 -21.61 18.89 -3.04
C GLY A 365 -21.48 18.65 -1.55
N SER A 366 -20.25 18.61 -1.01
CA SER A 366 -20.01 18.35 0.42
C SER A 366 -18.83 19.13 0.97
N VAL A 367 -18.81 19.30 2.30
CA VAL A 367 -17.67 19.77 3.07
C VAL A 367 -17.38 18.76 4.18
N THR A 368 -16.17 18.20 4.20
CA THR A 368 -15.67 17.39 5.31
C THR A 368 -14.84 18.28 6.21
N ALA A 369 -15.10 18.31 7.53
CA ALA A 369 -14.30 19.07 8.49
C ALA A 369 -14.04 18.21 9.73
N GLY A 370 -12.83 18.32 10.27
CA GLY A 370 -12.43 17.46 11.38
C GLY A 370 -11.15 17.87 12.06
N PHE A 371 -10.78 17.02 13.00
CA PHE A 371 -9.51 17.06 13.73
C PHE A 371 -8.84 15.70 13.63
N ASP A 372 -7.53 15.71 13.51
CA ASP A 372 -6.72 14.50 13.60
C ASP A 372 -5.56 14.68 14.58
N PHE A 373 -5.00 13.58 15.02
CA PHE A 373 -3.79 13.55 15.82
C PHE A 373 -2.95 12.32 15.50
N TYR A 374 -1.66 12.43 15.76
CA TYR A 374 -0.78 11.26 15.85
C TYR A 374 0.25 11.46 16.97
N ASN A 375 0.71 10.33 17.52
CA ASN A 375 1.90 10.21 18.34
C ASN A 375 2.77 9.13 17.72
N ASP A 376 3.74 9.58 16.92
CA ASP A 376 4.68 8.73 16.20
C ASP A 376 5.96 8.56 17.02
N ARG A 377 6.52 7.34 16.97
CA ARG A 377 7.78 7.02 17.62
C ARG A 377 8.64 6.17 16.69
N ALA A 378 9.95 6.40 16.70
CA ALA A 378 10.96 5.57 16.06
C ALA A 378 12.06 5.27 17.07
N ASP A 379 12.20 4.01 17.48
CA ASP A 379 13.14 3.56 18.50
C ASP A 379 14.10 2.49 17.97
N LEU A 380 15.30 2.47 18.54
CA LEU A 380 16.34 1.47 18.29
C LEU A 380 16.92 0.97 19.61
N ASP A 381 16.83 -0.33 19.80
CA ASP A 381 17.52 -1.05 20.87
C ASP A 381 18.70 -1.85 20.27
N TYR A 382 19.91 -1.45 20.63
CA TYR A 382 21.13 -2.09 20.18
C TYR A 382 21.79 -2.83 21.33
N LEU A 383 21.54 -4.12 21.40
CA LEU A 383 22.09 -5.03 22.39
C LEU A 383 23.41 -5.62 21.90
N ASN A 384 24.52 -4.93 22.19
CA ASN A 384 25.86 -5.42 21.94
C ASN A 384 26.51 -5.82 23.27
N SER A 385 27.30 -6.90 23.28
CA SER A 385 28.03 -7.34 24.46
C SER A 385 29.06 -6.33 24.99
N THR A 386 29.47 -5.35 24.18
CA THR A 386 30.48 -4.35 24.51
C THR A 386 29.94 -2.94 24.74
N GLU A 387 29.00 -2.49 23.95
CA GLU A 387 28.47 -1.11 24.01
C GLU A 387 26.98 -1.10 23.65
N PRO A 388 26.08 -1.53 24.55
CA PRO A 388 24.65 -1.45 24.30
C PRO A 388 24.18 0.00 24.40
N PHE A 389 23.20 0.38 23.56
CA PHE A 389 22.53 1.66 23.63
C PHE A 389 21.07 1.58 23.21
N PHE A 390 20.30 2.53 23.64
CA PHE A 390 18.92 2.75 23.23
C PHE A 390 18.78 4.19 22.73
N THR A 391 18.01 4.38 21.64
CA THR A 391 17.65 5.69 21.14
C THR A 391 16.19 5.72 20.77
N ASP A 392 15.54 6.86 20.89
CA ASP A 392 14.22 7.10 20.33
C ASP A 392 14.00 8.57 19.94
N GLU A 393 13.25 8.77 18.88
CA GLU A 393 12.65 10.05 18.50
C GLU A 393 11.14 9.95 18.55
N ARG A 394 10.49 11.06 18.89
CA ARG A 394 9.03 11.14 18.98
C ARG A 394 8.50 12.39 18.29
N ALA A 395 7.35 12.25 17.64
CA ALA A 395 6.62 13.38 17.08
C ALA A 395 5.13 13.24 17.40
N THR A 396 4.59 14.24 18.09
CA THR A 396 3.15 14.34 18.35
C THR A 396 2.59 15.51 17.57
N ASN A 397 1.49 15.28 16.83
CA ASN A 397 0.82 16.31 16.03
C ASN A 397 -0.67 16.37 16.38
N ILE A 398 -1.23 17.57 16.31
CA ILE A 398 -2.67 17.82 16.32
C ILE A 398 -2.96 18.73 15.13
N GLY A 399 -3.90 18.30 14.28
CA GLY A 399 -4.34 19.02 13.10
C GLY A 399 -5.83 19.31 13.10
N ALA A 400 -6.22 20.42 12.51
CA ALA A 400 -7.60 20.76 12.19
C ALA A 400 -7.70 21.02 10.68
N TYR A 401 -8.74 20.49 10.03
CA TYR A 401 -8.88 20.59 8.59
C TYR A 401 -10.32 20.77 8.13
N ALA A 402 -10.46 21.29 6.91
CA ALA A 402 -11.70 21.29 6.17
C ALA A 402 -11.42 21.10 4.67
N GLN A 403 -12.21 20.26 4.02
CA GLN A 403 -12.13 19.98 2.58
C GLN A 403 -13.52 20.10 1.95
N ALA A 404 -13.65 20.98 0.96
CA ALA A 404 -14.85 21.14 0.16
C ALA A 404 -14.68 20.38 -1.16
N ARG A 405 -15.76 19.71 -1.62
CA ARG A 405 -15.91 19.06 -2.92
C ARG A 405 -17.24 19.49 -3.50
N LEU A 406 -17.19 20.34 -4.52
CA LEU A 406 -18.35 21.08 -4.99
C LEU A 406 -18.52 20.96 -6.50
N GLU A 407 -19.79 20.96 -6.94
CA GLU A 407 -20.25 21.12 -8.31
C GLU A 407 -21.06 22.43 -8.44
N PRO A 408 -20.39 23.62 -8.37
CA PRO A 408 -21.06 24.89 -8.30
C PRO A 408 -21.76 25.31 -9.61
N PHE A 409 -21.35 24.72 -10.72
CA PHE A 409 -21.90 24.95 -12.06
C PHE A 409 -21.91 23.65 -12.84
N ASP A 410 -22.80 23.58 -13.84
CA ASP A 410 -22.80 22.48 -14.79
C ASP A 410 -21.38 22.22 -15.35
N ARG A 411 -20.97 20.95 -15.41
CA ARG A 411 -19.69 20.50 -15.97
C ARG A 411 -18.45 20.94 -15.18
N THR A 412 -18.61 21.50 -13.97
CA THR A 412 -17.49 22.04 -13.19
C THR A 412 -17.46 21.37 -11.83
N ARG A 413 -16.39 20.63 -11.54
CA ARG A 413 -16.10 20.04 -10.23
C ARG A 413 -14.90 20.75 -9.64
N ILE A 414 -15.00 21.19 -8.39
CA ILE A 414 -13.91 21.90 -7.69
C ILE A 414 -13.74 21.26 -6.31
N SER A 415 -12.50 20.96 -5.97
CA SER A 415 -12.11 20.53 -4.64
C SER A 415 -11.07 21.49 -4.08
N PHE A 416 -11.29 22.00 -2.87
CA PHE A 416 -10.32 22.84 -2.17
C PHE A 416 -10.42 22.66 -0.67
N GLY A 417 -9.31 22.81 0.00
CA GLY A 417 -9.26 22.66 1.44
C GLY A 417 -8.00 23.23 2.07
N GLY A 418 -7.99 23.20 3.38
CA GLY A 418 -6.85 23.62 4.16
C GLY A 418 -6.79 22.90 5.50
N ARG A 419 -5.59 22.87 6.07
CA ARG A 419 -5.33 22.34 7.40
C ARG A 419 -4.32 23.21 8.15
N ALA A 420 -4.42 23.21 9.46
CA ALA A 420 -3.46 23.82 10.36
C ALA A 420 -2.99 22.75 11.35
N ASP A 421 -1.69 22.64 11.51
CA ASP A 421 -1.04 21.62 12.33
C ASP A 421 -0.14 22.24 13.38
N HIS A 422 -0.05 21.58 14.53
CA HIS A 422 0.94 21.90 15.57
C HIS A 422 1.63 20.60 15.98
N GLN A 423 2.96 20.58 15.89
CA GLN A 423 3.79 19.42 16.19
C GLN A 423 4.75 19.69 17.33
N TRP A 424 4.88 18.72 18.22
CA TRP A 424 5.94 18.58 19.21
C TRP A 424 6.87 17.48 18.79
N PHE A 425 8.16 17.76 18.72
CA PHE A 425 9.20 16.81 18.36
C PHE A 425 10.18 16.68 19.51
N THR A 426 10.57 15.44 19.87
CA THR A 426 11.58 15.14 20.87
C THR A 426 12.70 14.34 20.21
N GLY A 427 13.93 14.83 20.31
CA GLY A 427 15.13 14.20 19.76
C GLY A 427 15.71 13.09 20.63
N VAL A 428 16.71 12.36 20.12
CA VAL A 428 17.41 11.28 20.86
C VAL A 428 18.18 11.80 22.08
N ASP A 429 18.50 13.10 22.14
CA ASP A 429 19.15 13.79 23.24
C ASP A 429 18.17 14.42 24.25
N ASP A 430 16.89 14.04 24.18
CA ASP A 430 15.78 14.57 24.98
C ASP A 430 15.53 16.09 24.75
N SER A 431 16.06 16.67 23.67
CA SER A 431 15.72 18.06 23.31
C SER A 431 14.32 18.12 22.69
N ASP A 432 13.56 19.15 23.11
CA ASP A 432 12.18 19.35 22.68
C ASP A 432 12.03 20.56 21.76
N TRP A 433 11.30 20.34 20.67
CA TRP A 433 11.01 21.35 19.66
C TRP A 433 9.51 21.39 19.37
N ASN A 434 8.97 22.56 19.07
CA ASN A 434 7.60 22.67 18.62
C ASN A 434 7.50 23.58 17.40
N ASN A 435 6.69 23.15 16.44
CA ASN A 435 6.51 23.79 15.17
C ASN A 435 5.01 23.84 14.84
N ALA A 436 4.62 24.81 14.04
CA ALA A 436 3.26 24.89 13.51
C ALA A 436 3.31 25.30 12.05
N GLY A 437 2.34 24.81 11.29
CA GLY A 437 2.26 25.15 9.88
C GLY A 437 0.85 25.02 9.32
N ILE A 438 0.70 25.47 8.09
CA ILE A 438 -0.54 25.39 7.34
C ILE A 438 -0.30 24.70 6.02
N SER A 439 -1.29 23.92 5.58
CA SER A 439 -1.33 23.33 4.25
C SER A 439 -2.62 23.74 3.54
N GLY A 440 -2.59 23.74 2.22
CA GLY A 440 -3.77 24.04 1.43
C GLY A 440 -3.70 23.41 0.04
N ASN A 441 -4.85 23.10 -0.51
CA ASN A 441 -4.98 22.52 -1.84
C ASN A 441 -6.15 23.14 -2.60
N ILE A 442 -6.04 23.12 -3.89
CA ILE A 442 -7.15 23.37 -4.82
C ILE A 442 -6.94 22.52 -6.07
N SER A 443 -8.01 21.87 -6.52
CA SER A 443 -8.07 21.17 -7.79
C SER A 443 -9.42 21.41 -8.46
N GLY A 444 -9.46 21.23 -9.76
CA GLY A 444 -10.70 21.40 -10.52
C GLY A 444 -10.72 20.56 -11.77
N GLU A 445 -11.91 20.20 -12.17
CA GLU A 445 -12.23 19.49 -13.42
C GLU A 445 -13.30 20.27 -14.19
N TYR A 446 -13.16 20.29 -15.49
CA TYR A 446 -14.12 20.88 -16.38
C TYR A 446 -14.37 20.01 -17.60
N ASP A 447 -15.65 19.67 -17.83
CA ASP A 447 -16.06 18.90 -19.00
C ASP A 447 -16.15 19.81 -20.23
N LEU A 448 -15.05 19.92 -20.99
CA LEU A 448 -15.00 20.67 -22.25
C LEU A 448 -16.06 20.15 -23.22
N MET A 449 -16.20 18.83 -23.30
CA MET A 449 -17.26 18.14 -24.02
C MET A 449 -17.86 17.11 -23.10
N PRO A 450 -19.12 17.28 -22.66
CA PRO A 450 -19.75 16.32 -21.75
C PRO A 450 -19.65 14.89 -22.27
N GLU A 451 -19.39 13.95 -21.35
CA GLU A 451 -19.22 12.51 -21.61
C GLU A 451 -18.06 12.14 -22.55
N PHE A 452 -17.32 13.12 -23.07
CA PHE A 452 -16.22 12.87 -23.99
C PHE A 452 -14.87 13.40 -23.51
N LEU A 453 -14.77 14.69 -23.11
CA LEU A 453 -13.48 15.32 -22.79
C LEU A 453 -13.54 16.16 -21.52
N THR A 454 -12.78 15.75 -20.51
CA THR A 454 -12.59 16.44 -19.24
C THR A 454 -11.15 16.93 -19.14
N VAL A 455 -10.94 18.16 -18.71
CA VAL A 455 -9.64 18.70 -18.33
C VAL A 455 -9.56 18.82 -16.80
N LYS A 456 -8.37 18.56 -16.24
CA LYS A 456 -8.13 18.55 -14.79
C LYS A 456 -6.89 19.39 -14.49
N ALA A 457 -6.89 20.09 -13.35
CA ALA A 457 -5.68 20.75 -12.85
C ALA A 457 -5.76 20.88 -11.31
N GLY A 458 -4.59 20.89 -10.67
CA GLY A 458 -4.53 21.07 -9.22
C GLY A 458 -3.17 21.55 -8.74
N THR A 459 -3.17 22.14 -7.55
CA THR A 459 -1.97 22.53 -6.82
C THR A 459 -2.18 22.39 -5.33
N SER A 460 -1.11 22.09 -4.59
CA SER A 460 -1.11 22.10 -3.14
C SER A 460 0.20 22.65 -2.58
N HIS A 461 0.11 23.22 -1.40
CA HIS A 461 1.22 23.48 -0.50
C HIS A 461 1.02 22.64 0.76
N VAL A 462 2.03 21.86 1.16
CA VAL A 462 1.95 20.97 2.32
C VAL A 462 3.08 21.26 3.28
N TRP A 463 2.72 21.47 4.54
CA TRP A 463 3.62 21.47 5.67
C TRP A 463 3.64 20.06 6.29
N GLY A 464 4.80 19.42 6.33
CA GLY A 464 4.96 18.05 6.82
C GLY A 464 5.45 17.93 8.26
N GLY A 465 5.83 19.06 8.89
CA GLY A 465 6.49 19.04 10.18
C GLY A 465 7.92 18.49 10.11
N VAL A 466 8.49 18.18 11.26
CA VAL A 466 9.80 17.52 11.38
C VAL A 466 9.60 16.03 11.29
N PRO A 467 10.09 15.35 10.22
CA PRO A 467 9.98 13.91 10.10
C PRO A 467 10.94 13.21 11.09
N LEU A 468 10.49 12.09 11.68
CA LEU A 468 11.37 11.23 12.45
C LEU A 468 12.49 10.69 11.56
N ALA A 469 13.68 10.51 12.14
CA ALA A 469 14.75 9.79 11.48
C ALA A 469 14.43 8.29 11.44
N GLU A 470 14.98 7.64 10.43
CA GLU A 470 15.01 6.19 10.40
C GLU A 470 15.77 5.65 11.63
N ASN A 471 15.15 4.71 12.34
CA ASN A 471 15.65 4.22 13.63
C ASN A 471 17.04 3.59 13.56
N TYR A 472 17.35 2.80 12.51
CA TYR A 472 18.66 2.16 12.35
C TYR A 472 19.81 3.14 12.05
N LEU A 473 19.51 4.40 11.75
CA LEU A 473 20.49 5.46 11.59
C LEU A 473 20.69 6.28 12.86
N GLN A 474 19.78 6.17 13.83
CA GLN A 474 19.85 6.92 15.07
C GLN A 474 21.15 6.64 15.83
N ASN A 475 21.70 7.70 16.43
CA ASN A 475 22.94 7.64 17.19
C ASN A 475 22.74 8.40 18.52
N PRO A 476 23.06 7.77 19.67
CA PRO A 476 22.92 8.43 20.97
C PRO A 476 23.77 9.70 21.15
N ALA A 477 24.75 9.92 20.27
CA ALA A 477 25.58 11.13 20.24
C ALA A 477 24.99 12.26 19.36
N TRP A 478 23.83 12.07 18.76
CA TRP A 478 23.20 13.13 17.97
C TRP A 478 22.83 14.33 18.85
N THR A 479 23.01 15.51 18.28
CA THR A 479 22.50 16.80 18.79
C THR A 479 21.76 17.52 17.68
N TYR A 480 20.80 18.35 18.01
CA TYR A 480 19.93 19.01 17.05
C TYR A 480 20.24 20.50 16.84
N GLY A 481 21.34 21.01 17.45
CA GLY A 481 21.79 22.39 17.26
C GLY A 481 20.70 23.42 17.53
N ASP A 482 20.39 24.27 16.54
CA ASP A 482 19.34 25.30 16.63
C ASP A 482 17.93 24.71 16.36
N GLY A 483 17.81 23.40 16.16
CA GLY A 483 16.57 22.68 15.94
C GLY A 483 16.41 22.16 14.50
N PRO A 484 15.61 21.09 14.32
CA PRO A 484 15.31 20.56 12.99
C PRO A 484 14.26 21.44 12.28
N GLU A 485 14.46 21.67 11.00
CA GLU A 485 13.51 22.40 10.16
C GLU A 485 12.34 21.51 9.72
N PRO A 486 11.10 22.03 9.68
CA PRO A 486 9.98 21.34 9.10
C PRO A 486 10.11 21.18 7.59
N VAL A 487 9.84 19.98 7.08
CA VAL A 487 9.76 19.73 5.65
C VAL A 487 8.48 20.33 5.05
N THR A 488 8.60 20.88 3.84
CA THR A 488 7.46 21.41 3.08
C THR A 488 7.47 20.92 1.66
N SER A 489 6.31 20.98 0.98
CA SER A 489 6.25 20.68 -0.45
C SER A 489 5.27 21.58 -1.20
N ASN A 490 5.49 21.70 -2.52
CA ASN A 490 4.56 22.27 -3.47
C ASN A 490 4.30 21.28 -4.60
N ASN A 491 3.04 21.01 -4.89
CA ASN A 491 2.63 20.07 -5.92
C ASN A 491 1.81 20.76 -6.99
N TYR A 492 2.03 20.37 -8.24
CA TYR A 492 1.33 20.85 -9.41
C TYR A 492 0.98 19.68 -10.30
N THR A 493 -0.25 19.64 -10.78
CA THR A 493 -0.70 18.63 -11.74
C THR A 493 -1.66 19.24 -12.75
N ALA A 494 -1.62 18.75 -13.98
CA ALA A 494 -2.62 19.05 -15.00
C ALA A 494 -2.78 17.84 -15.91
N GLY A 495 -4.01 17.61 -16.37
CA GLY A 495 -4.30 16.47 -17.21
C GLY A 495 -5.57 16.62 -18.01
N LEU A 496 -5.81 15.63 -18.84
CA LEU A 496 -7.04 15.47 -19.60
C LEU A 496 -7.44 14.00 -19.63
N GLU A 497 -8.73 13.78 -19.72
CA GLU A 497 -9.33 12.48 -19.89
C GLU A 497 -10.36 12.54 -21.01
N ALA A 498 -10.30 11.59 -21.94
CA ALA A 498 -11.28 11.46 -23.00
C ALA A 498 -11.89 10.06 -22.99
N ARG A 499 -13.22 9.97 -23.07
CA ARG A 499 -14.00 8.73 -23.09
C ARG A 499 -14.88 8.66 -24.31
N TYR A 500 -14.85 7.53 -25.02
CA TYR A 500 -15.70 7.34 -26.21
C TYR A 500 -15.89 5.84 -26.51
N ASN A 501 -17.13 5.35 -26.46
CA ASN A 501 -17.49 3.98 -26.87
C ASN A 501 -16.53 2.89 -26.35
N GLY A 502 -16.29 2.87 -25.02
CA GLY A 502 -15.40 1.91 -24.38
C GLY A 502 -13.92 2.32 -24.43
N PHE A 503 -13.54 3.35 -25.17
CA PHE A 503 -12.20 3.91 -25.10
C PHE A 503 -12.09 4.94 -23.97
N THR A 504 -11.06 4.81 -23.16
CA THR A 504 -10.61 5.83 -22.21
C THR A 504 -9.18 6.21 -22.58
N PHE A 505 -8.91 7.48 -22.67
CA PHE A 505 -7.60 8.05 -22.92
C PHE A 505 -7.28 9.07 -21.83
N GLU A 506 -6.08 9.01 -21.28
CA GLU A 506 -5.61 9.91 -20.22
C GLU A 506 -4.23 10.46 -20.57
N ALA A 507 -4.00 11.72 -20.21
CA ALA A 507 -2.68 12.34 -20.26
C ALA A 507 -2.52 13.28 -19.06
N ASN A 508 -1.43 13.13 -18.31
CA ASN A 508 -1.14 13.87 -17.10
C ASN A 508 0.29 14.41 -17.13
N VAL A 509 0.50 15.59 -16.58
CA VAL A 509 1.81 16.16 -16.26
C VAL A 509 1.83 16.54 -14.79
N PHE A 510 2.96 16.34 -14.15
CA PHE A 510 3.11 16.65 -12.73
C PHE A 510 4.46 17.25 -12.39
N ARG A 511 4.51 17.97 -11.26
CA ARG A 511 5.71 18.41 -10.59
C ARG A 511 5.47 18.47 -9.09
N THR A 512 6.40 17.88 -8.31
CA THR A 512 6.47 17.93 -6.86
C THR A 512 7.83 18.49 -6.47
N ASP A 513 7.83 19.58 -5.71
CA ASP A 513 9.01 20.19 -5.11
C ASP A 513 8.93 19.96 -3.59
N ILE A 514 9.86 19.18 -3.00
CA ILE A 514 9.99 18.99 -1.56
C ILE A 514 11.22 19.77 -1.10
N ASN A 515 11.06 20.61 -0.09
CA ASN A 515 12.12 21.43 0.46
C ASN A 515 12.43 21.00 1.90
N ASP A 516 13.70 21.10 2.29
CA ASP A 516 14.18 20.82 3.64
C ASP A 516 13.91 19.39 4.11
N ALA A 517 13.90 18.42 3.18
CA ALA A 517 13.74 17.02 3.51
C ALA A 517 14.93 16.54 4.36
N ARG A 518 14.64 16.04 5.55
CA ARG A 518 15.65 15.60 6.51
C ARG A 518 16.43 14.39 5.99
N LEU A 519 17.77 14.50 5.94
CA LEU A 519 18.68 13.39 5.67
C LEU A 519 19.38 12.97 6.97
N PRO A 520 19.05 11.80 7.55
CA PRO A 520 19.77 11.28 8.72
C PRO A 520 21.24 10.99 8.37
N VAL A 521 22.17 11.45 9.20
CA VAL A 521 23.60 11.21 8.96
C VAL A 521 24.06 10.01 9.76
N PHE A 522 24.46 8.94 9.05
CA PHE A 522 25.02 7.75 9.67
C PHE A 522 26.45 8.01 10.19
N GLY A 523 26.68 7.73 11.46
CA GLY A 523 27.96 7.99 12.12
C GLY A 523 28.34 6.97 13.19
N ARG A 524 28.20 5.66 12.95
CA ARG A 524 28.69 4.65 13.89
C ARG A 524 30.21 4.50 13.79
N GLY A 525 30.92 4.64 14.93
CA GLY A 525 32.34 4.28 15.07
C GLY A 525 33.38 5.33 14.72
N ALA A 526 33.00 6.56 14.37
CA ALA A 526 33.90 7.70 14.31
C ALA A 526 33.60 8.66 15.44
N PRO A 527 34.54 9.46 15.96
CA PRO A 527 34.21 10.60 16.80
C PRO A 527 33.32 11.51 15.93
N VAL A 528 32.03 11.54 16.26
CA VAL A 528 31.03 12.30 15.52
C VAL A 528 31.32 13.78 15.79
N PRO A 529 31.60 14.61 14.77
CA PRO A 529 31.70 16.05 14.98
C PRO A 529 30.36 16.56 15.53
N GLU A 530 30.43 17.53 16.39
CA GLU A 530 29.29 18.24 16.95
C GLU A 530 28.24 18.51 15.86
N VAL A 531 27.05 17.99 16.01
CA VAL A 531 25.85 18.17 15.16
C VAL A 531 25.73 17.24 13.96
N THR A 532 24.68 16.41 13.97
CA THR A 532 24.62 15.46 12.87
C THR A 532 23.25 15.03 12.44
N SER A 533 22.18 15.50 13.05
CA SER A 533 20.85 15.09 12.62
C SER A 533 20.14 16.06 11.67
N ILE A 534 20.81 17.16 11.25
CA ILE A 534 20.17 18.32 10.60
C ILE A 534 20.71 18.58 9.18
N ARG A 535 21.06 17.57 8.44
CA ARG A 535 21.27 17.79 7.01
C ARG A 535 19.92 17.71 6.31
N THR A 536 19.60 18.70 5.48
CA THR A 536 18.42 18.71 4.62
C THR A 536 18.77 18.59 3.15
N LEU A 537 17.84 18.15 2.35
CA LEU A 537 17.94 18.02 0.89
C LEU A 537 16.67 18.56 0.25
N ASP A 538 16.80 19.12 -0.92
CA ASP A 538 15.67 19.49 -1.77
C ASP A 538 15.46 18.44 -2.85
N LEU A 539 14.20 18.06 -3.09
CA LEU A 539 13.81 17.13 -4.15
C LEU A 539 12.88 17.83 -5.14
N VAL A 540 13.15 17.65 -6.42
CA VAL A 540 12.21 17.95 -7.51
C VAL A 540 11.91 16.68 -8.27
N SER A 541 10.67 16.19 -8.19
CA SER A 541 10.16 15.14 -9.08
C SER A 541 9.24 15.74 -10.11
N LYS A 542 9.40 15.37 -11.39
CA LYS A 542 8.60 15.87 -12.51
C LYS A 542 8.49 14.83 -13.61
N GLY A 543 7.37 14.86 -14.31
CA GLY A 543 7.15 13.90 -15.38
C GLY A 543 5.81 14.09 -16.07
N TRP A 544 5.51 13.13 -16.92
CA TRP A 544 4.25 13.02 -17.61
C TRP A 544 3.89 11.56 -17.86
N GLU A 545 2.60 11.32 -17.98
CA GLU A 545 2.03 10.03 -18.33
C GLU A 545 1.01 10.19 -19.45
N ILE A 546 0.92 9.18 -20.28
CA ILE A 546 -0.13 9.04 -21.28
C ILE A 546 -0.61 7.59 -21.28
N GLY A 547 -1.92 7.39 -21.28
CA GLY A 547 -2.53 6.07 -21.26
C GLY A 547 -3.74 5.97 -22.15
N GLY A 548 -4.00 4.76 -22.63
CA GLY A 548 -5.21 4.42 -23.35
C GLY A 548 -5.70 3.05 -22.94
N ARG A 549 -7.01 2.92 -22.78
CA ARG A 549 -7.69 1.66 -22.47
C ARG A 549 -8.93 1.53 -23.37
N TYR A 550 -9.15 0.33 -23.87
CA TYR A 550 -10.37 -0.03 -24.56
C TYR A 550 -11.02 -1.21 -23.86
N ASP A 551 -12.23 -1.00 -23.40
CA ASP A 551 -13.07 -2.02 -22.75
C ASP A 551 -14.21 -2.41 -23.69
N TRP A 552 -14.48 -3.73 -23.75
CA TRP A 552 -15.66 -4.30 -24.40
C TRP A 552 -16.25 -5.39 -23.51
N ASP A 553 -17.44 -5.87 -23.80
CA ASP A 553 -18.22 -6.76 -22.92
C ASP A 553 -17.44 -7.96 -22.36
N ALA A 554 -16.51 -8.51 -23.13
CA ALA A 554 -15.76 -9.71 -22.75
C ALA A 554 -14.33 -9.45 -22.35
N GLY A 555 -13.80 -8.22 -22.43
CA GLY A 555 -12.40 -7.98 -22.13
C GLY A 555 -11.94 -6.55 -22.24
N PHE A 556 -10.63 -6.37 -22.16
CA PHE A 556 -9.97 -5.06 -22.27
C PHE A 556 -8.57 -5.18 -22.87
N VAL A 557 -8.09 -4.05 -23.36
CA VAL A 557 -6.67 -3.82 -23.65
C VAL A 557 -6.29 -2.43 -23.15
N SER A 558 -5.11 -2.30 -22.54
CA SER A 558 -4.58 -1.03 -22.05
C SER A 558 -3.11 -0.86 -22.39
N VAL A 559 -2.70 0.38 -22.63
CA VAL A 559 -1.30 0.77 -22.83
C VAL A 559 -1.10 2.08 -22.06
N LYS A 560 -0.13 2.12 -21.18
CA LYS A 560 0.28 3.32 -20.44
C LYS A 560 1.78 3.53 -20.60
N TYR A 561 2.20 4.78 -20.67
CA TYR A 561 3.61 5.19 -20.72
C TYR A 561 3.83 6.34 -19.77
N ALA A 562 4.91 6.30 -18.99
CA ALA A 562 5.36 7.40 -18.15
C ALA A 562 6.84 7.72 -18.38
N ASP A 563 7.21 9.00 -18.26
CA ASP A 563 8.59 9.50 -18.19
C ASP A 563 8.74 10.32 -16.92
N ILE A 564 9.44 9.77 -15.92
CA ILE A 564 9.57 10.32 -14.57
C ILE A 564 11.02 10.62 -14.28
N ASN A 565 11.31 11.85 -13.87
CA ASN A 565 12.63 12.33 -13.56
C ASN A 565 12.67 12.98 -12.18
N ALA A 566 13.74 12.72 -11.43
CA ALA A 566 13.95 13.27 -10.10
C ALA A 566 15.35 13.93 -10.01
N ASP A 567 15.39 15.12 -9.43
CA ASP A 567 16.61 15.87 -9.14
C ASP A 567 16.68 16.10 -7.61
N VAL A 568 17.84 15.88 -7.00
CA VAL A 568 18.12 16.15 -5.59
C VAL A 568 19.21 17.23 -5.50
N ASP A 569 18.94 18.32 -4.79
CA ASP A 569 19.81 19.53 -4.74
C ASP A 569 20.20 20.07 -6.13
N GLY A 570 19.28 19.94 -7.10
CA GLY A 570 19.46 20.41 -8.47
C GLY A 570 20.29 19.51 -9.40
N GLU A 571 20.75 18.36 -8.91
CA GLU A 571 21.44 17.33 -9.68
C GLU A 571 20.54 16.10 -9.87
N PRO A 572 20.66 15.34 -10.96
CA PRO A 572 19.90 14.09 -11.11
C PRO A 572 20.05 13.19 -9.88
N ALA A 573 18.96 12.57 -9.45
CA ALA A 573 18.95 11.69 -8.29
C ALA A 573 20.06 10.65 -8.39
N ASP A 574 20.84 10.52 -7.32
CA ASP A 574 21.91 9.54 -7.23
C ASP A 574 21.50 8.31 -6.43
N THR A 575 22.34 7.28 -6.51
CA THR A 575 22.09 6.00 -5.84
C THR A 575 22.45 6.01 -4.35
N GLU A 576 22.96 7.10 -3.81
CA GLU A 576 23.37 7.22 -2.40
C GLU A 576 22.60 8.30 -1.64
N ILE A 577 22.64 9.55 -2.10
CA ILE A 577 22.04 10.68 -1.36
C ILE A 577 20.55 10.77 -1.57
N GLY A 578 20.07 10.53 -2.78
CA GLY A 578 18.64 10.58 -3.12
C GLY A 578 17.78 9.43 -2.61
N ARG A 579 18.38 8.33 -2.19
CA ARG A 579 17.68 7.05 -1.89
C ARG A 579 16.61 7.08 -0.82
N TYR A 580 16.59 8.10 0.04
CA TYR A 580 15.55 8.27 1.07
C TYR A 580 14.34 9.09 0.59
N LEU A 581 14.48 9.74 -0.55
CA LEU A 581 13.50 10.66 -1.08
C LEU A 581 12.92 10.16 -2.39
N THR A 582 13.75 9.50 -3.21
CA THR A 582 13.40 9.19 -4.60
C THR A 582 14.21 8.02 -5.15
N THR A 583 13.73 7.52 -6.29
CA THR A 583 14.45 6.57 -7.14
C THR A 583 14.37 7.00 -8.60
N PRO A 584 15.43 6.79 -9.41
CA PRO A 584 15.42 7.15 -10.82
C PRO A 584 14.60 6.15 -11.65
N LEU A 585 13.35 6.46 -11.94
CA LEU A 585 12.46 5.59 -12.72
C LEU A 585 12.71 5.68 -14.22
N GLY A 586 12.78 6.89 -14.77
CA GLY A 586 12.92 7.11 -16.21
C GLY A 586 11.65 6.78 -16.99
N GLN A 587 11.80 6.02 -18.07
CA GLN A 587 10.72 5.72 -19.01
C GLN A 587 10.22 4.29 -18.84
N ILE A 588 8.92 4.14 -18.58
CA ILE A 588 8.25 2.86 -18.33
C ILE A 588 7.01 2.76 -19.23
N VAL A 589 6.84 1.62 -19.88
CA VAL A 589 5.63 1.25 -20.63
C VAL A 589 4.96 0.08 -19.94
N MET A 590 3.67 0.16 -19.73
CA MET A 590 2.83 -0.92 -19.20
C MET A 590 1.78 -1.28 -20.24
N ILE A 591 1.61 -2.57 -20.53
CA ILE A 591 0.58 -3.08 -21.44
C ILE A 591 -0.20 -4.16 -20.71
N GLY A 592 -1.52 -4.03 -20.69
CA GLY A 592 -2.43 -5.01 -20.08
C GLY A 592 -3.47 -5.49 -21.07
N ALA A 593 -3.84 -6.77 -21.01
CA ALA A 593 -4.94 -7.32 -21.78
C ALA A 593 -5.65 -8.43 -20.99
N GLY A 594 -6.95 -8.52 -21.15
CA GLY A 594 -7.76 -9.57 -20.53
C GLY A 594 -8.97 -9.92 -21.37
N TYR A 595 -9.37 -11.19 -21.32
CA TYR A 595 -10.57 -11.69 -21.99
C TYR A 595 -11.27 -12.78 -21.17
N THR A 596 -12.59 -12.72 -21.12
CA THR A 596 -13.44 -13.71 -20.41
C THR A 596 -14.27 -14.49 -21.42
N PHE A 597 -14.20 -15.82 -21.34
CA PHE A 597 -15.04 -16.76 -22.06
C PHE A 597 -16.16 -17.24 -21.11
N ASP A 598 -17.25 -16.49 -21.03
CA ASP A 598 -18.31 -16.69 -20.02
C ASP A 598 -18.93 -18.09 -20.10
N ASP A 599 -19.21 -18.61 -21.30
CA ASP A 599 -19.78 -19.93 -21.51
C ASP A 599 -18.92 -21.06 -20.92
N TRP A 600 -17.60 -20.85 -20.83
CA TRP A 600 -16.64 -21.85 -20.34
C TRP A 600 -16.16 -21.54 -18.93
N GLY A 601 -16.48 -20.37 -18.39
CA GLY A 601 -15.96 -19.88 -17.14
C GLY A 601 -14.45 -19.70 -17.14
N VAL A 602 -13.86 -19.34 -18.29
CA VAL A 602 -12.41 -19.17 -18.47
C VAL A 602 -12.09 -17.70 -18.64
N LYS A 603 -11.12 -17.21 -17.86
CA LYS A 603 -10.51 -15.88 -18.01
C LYS A 603 -9.05 -16.06 -18.41
N VAL A 604 -8.57 -15.24 -19.34
CA VAL A 604 -7.17 -15.17 -19.74
C VAL A 604 -6.70 -13.72 -19.70
N GLY A 605 -5.43 -13.50 -19.43
CA GLY A 605 -4.86 -12.16 -19.50
C GLY A 605 -3.34 -12.18 -19.55
N SER A 606 -2.78 -11.02 -19.83
CA SER A 606 -1.35 -10.77 -19.89
C SER A 606 -1.05 -9.33 -19.46
N ASP A 607 0.06 -9.19 -18.73
CA ASP A 607 0.64 -7.90 -18.36
C ASP A 607 2.10 -7.87 -18.84
N ILE A 608 2.49 -6.76 -19.45
CA ILE A 608 3.83 -6.52 -19.99
C ILE A 608 4.38 -5.23 -19.40
N GLU A 609 5.56 -5.31 -18.82
CA GLU A 609 6.31 -4.17 -18.36
C GLU A 609 7.59 -4.01 -19.18
N ILE A 610 7.83 -2.79 -19.67
CA ILE A 610 9.03 -2.42 -20.41
C ILE A 610 9.64 -1.19 -19.77
N ALA A 611 10.80 -1.35 -19.13
CA ALA A 611 11.59 -0.23 -18.67
C ALA A 611 12.66 0.09 -19.72
N LEU A 612 12.62 1.32 -20.25
CA LEU A 612 13.62 1.73 -21.24
C LEU A 612 14.94 2.08 -20.56
N LYS A 613 16.04 1.78 -21.22
CA LYS A 613 17.38 2.19 -20.79
C LYS A 613 17.46 3.70 -20.54
N THR A 614 18.11 4.10 -19.45
CA THR A 614 18.30 5.52 -19.10
C THR A 614 19.70 5.79 -18.57
N ASP A 615 20.23 6.99 -18.85
CA ASP A 615 21.49 7.53 -18.34
C ASP A 615 21.28 8.75 -17.42
N ARG A 616 20.06 8.93 -16.91
CA ARG A 616 19.63 10.10 -16.13
C ARG A 616 19.86 9.92 -14.62
N THR A 617 20.78 9.08 -14.20
CA THR A 617 21.15 8.92 -12.79
C THR A 617 22.64 9.09 -12.58
N LEU A 618 23.03 9.42 -11.35
CA LEU A 618 24.41 9.56 -10.94
C LEU A 618 24.80 8.44 -9.97
N VAL A 619 26.06 8.00 -10.04
CA VAL A 619 26.69 7.19 -9.00
C VAL A 619 27.73 8.05 -8.32
N ARG A 620 27.59 8.26 -7.01
CA ARG A 620 28.63 8.88 -6.18
C ARG A 620 29.51 7.79 -5.60
N HIS A 621 30.79 7.92 -5.83
CA HIS A 621 31.77 7.07 -5.17
C HIS A 621 32.10 7.64 -3.79
N PRO A 622 32.07 6.86 -2.69
CA PRO A 622 32.33 7.37 -1.33
C PRO A 622 33.68 8.08 -1.16
N THR A 623 34.65 7.72 -1.98
CA THR A 623 36.02 8.26 -1.94
C THR A 623 36.37 9.17 -3.13
N ASP A 624 35.51 9.26 -4.14
CA ASP A 624 35.68 10.13 -5.30
C ASP A 624 34.58 11.19 -5.34
N PRO A 625 34.86 12.48 -5.15
CA PRO A 625 33.83 13.52 -5.16
C PRO A 625 33.26 13.76 -6.57
N THR A 626 33.75 13.11 -7.61
CA THR A 626 33.22 13.23 -8.97
C THR A 626 32.06 12.25 -9.16
N SER A 627 30.85 12.77 -9.22
CA SER A 627 29.68 12.00 -9.64
C SER A 627 29.83 11.51 -11.07
N GLN A 628 29.68 10.23 -11.32
CA GLN A 628 29.68 9.65 -12.66
C GLN A 628 28.23 9.35 -13.08
N LYS A 629 27.91 9.66 -14.34
CA LYS A 629 26.65 9.20 -14.91
C LYS A 629 26.63 7.68 -14.95
N LYS A 630 25.56 7.08 -14.45
CA LYS A 630 25.31 5.65 -14.56
C LYS A 630 24.20 5.41 -15.56
N GLU A 631 24.43 4.42 -16.40
CA GLU A 631 23.41 3.88 -17.27
C GLU A 631 22.67 2.77 -16.54
N LEU A 632 21.35 2.90 -16.40
CA LEU A 632 20.50 1.83 -15.93
C LEU A 632 19.99 1.03 -17.13
N PRO A 633 20.16 -0.30 -17.17
CA PRO A 633 19.72 -1.13 -18.27
C PRO A 633 18.19 -1.09 -18.40
N GLY A 634 17.70 -1.31 -19.61
CA GLY A 634 16.29 -1.61 -19.85
C GLY A 634 15.99 -3.08 -19.58
N TYR A 635 14.71 -3.41 -19.44
CA TYR A 635 14.21 -4.78 -19.38
C TYR A 635 12.80 -4.88 -19.94
N GLU A 636 12.39 -6.11 -20.27
CA GLU A 636 11.05 -6.44 -20.79
C GLU A 636 10.55 -7.69 -20.07
N VAL A 637 9.50 -7.56 -19.27
CA VAL A 637 8.89 -8.65 -18.51
C VAL A 637 7.48 -8.90 -19.02
N VAL A 638 7.19 -10.16 -19.35
CA VAL A 638 5.87 -10.59 -19.82
C VAL A 638 5.31 -11.62 -18.88
N ASN A 639 4.11 -11.36 -18.37
CA ASN A 639 3.33 -12.26 -17.54
C ASN A 639 2.02 -12.62 -18.25
N ALA A 640 1.51 -13.83 -18.01
CA ALA A 640 0.20 -14.25 -18.52
C ALA A 640 -0.47 -15.19 -17.54
N TYR A 641 -1.80 -15.25 -17.58
CA TYR A 641 -2.57 -16.18 -16.77
C TYR A 641 -3.75 -16.79 -17.50
N VAL A 642 -4.17 -17.93 -17.00
CA VAL A 642 -5.46 -18.55 -17.29
C VAL A 642 -6.14 -18.91 -15.98
N GLU A 643 -7.39 -18.52 -15.83
CA GLU A 643 -8.25 -18.84 -14.70
C GLU A 643 -9.48 -19.58 -15.18
N TRP A 644 -9.86 -20.63 -14.47
CA TRP A 644 -11.04 -21.42 -14.79
C TRP A 644 -11.92 -21.60 -13.56
N THR A 645 -13.16 -21.13 -13.66
CA THR A 645 -14.22 -21.36 -12.69
C THR A 645 -15.31 -22.17 -13.41
N PRO A 646 -15.39 -23.50 -13.19
CA PRO A 646 -16.36 -24.33 -13.90
C PRO A 646 -17.79 -23.83 -13.73
N PRO A 647 -18.59 -23.62 -14.78
CA PRO A 647 -19.97 -23.16 -14.65
C PRO A 647 -20.84 -24.09 -13.78
N SER A 648 -20.51 -25.38 -13.72
CA SER A 648 -21.18 -26.38 -12.87
C SER A 648 -20.75 -26.35 -11.40
N LYS A 649 -19.68 -25.63 -11.06
CA LYS A 649 -19.09 -25.52 -9.72
C LYS A 649 -18.52 -24.10 -9.51
N PRO A 650 -19.38 -23.08 -9.40
CA PRO A 650 -18.91 -21.69 -9.34
C PRO A 650 -18.10 -21.35 -8.07
N ASN A 651 -18.17 -22.18 -7.05
CA ASN A 651 -17.38 -22.04 -5.82
C ASN A 651 -15.99 -22.69 -5.90
N PHE A 652 -15.56 -23.16 -7.05
CA PHE A 652 -14.20 -23.70 -7.22
C PHE A 652 -13.50 -23.00 -8.38
N THR A 653 -12.33 -22.44 -8.11
CA THR A 653 -11.51 -21.72 -9.11
C THR A 653 -10.12 -22.33 -9.17
N LEU A 654 -9.65 -22.60 -10.37
CA LEU A 654 -8.26 -22.95 -10.65
C LEU A 654 -7.61 -21.82 -11.47
N ARG A 655 -6.36 -21.50 -11.18
CA ARG A 655 -5.61 -20.53 -11.94
C ARG A 655 -4.16 -21.00 -12.13
N ALA A 656 -3.63 -20.72 -13.31
CA ALA A 656 -2.23 -20.89 -13.64
C ALA A 656 -1.68 -19.57 -14.18
N ASP A 657 -0.62 -19.09 -13.56
CA ASP A 657 0.14 -17.91 -13.99
C ASP A 657 1.49 -18.35 -14.53
N ALA A 658 1.95 -17.73 -15.60
CA ALA A 658 3.30 -17.81 -16.11
C ALA A 658 3.94 -16.44 -15.97
N LEU A 659 4.90 -16.31 -15.06
CA LEU A 659 5.57 -15.07 -14.71
C LEU A 659 6.95 -15.03 -15.36
N ASN A 660 7.36 -13.83 -15.82
CA ASN A 660 8.61 -13.64 -16.54
C ASN A 660 8.84 -14.74 -17.61
N ILE A 661 7.89 -14.86 -18.54
CA ILE A 661 7.82 -16.00 -19.50
C ILE A 661 9.13 -16.18 -20.28
N PHE A 662 9.82 -15.09 -20.59
CA PHE A 662 11.06 -15.11 -21.39
C PHE A 662 12.33 -15.29 -20.55
N ASP A 663 12.19 -15.44 -19.21
CA ASP A 663 13.31 -15.67 -18.30
C ASP A 663 14.31 -14.50 -18.31
N GLU A 664 13.79 -13.26 -18.38
CA GLU A 664 14.60 -12.05 -18.37
C GLU A 664 15.36 -11.92 -17.05
N ALA A 665 16.66 -11.64 -17.15
CA ALA A 665 17.49 -11.35 -15.97
C ALA A 665 17.50 -9.85 -15.71
N TYR A 666 16.68 -9.37 -14.80
CA TYR A 666 16.51 -7.95 -14.56
C TYR A 666 16.51 -7.61 -13.06
N THR A 667 16.67 -6.34 -12.79
CA THR A 667 16.38 -5.72 -11.49
C THR A 667 15.38 -4.61 -11.74
N ASP A 668 14.30 -4.60 -10.94
CA ASP A 668 13.27 -3.57 -11.03
C ASP A 668 13.88 -2.16 -10.97
N ARG A 669 13.35 -1.24 -11.77
CA ARG A 669 13.86 0.12 -11.87
C ARG A 669 13.93 0.83 -10.52
N ALA A 670 12.94 0.64 -9.67
CA ALA A 670 12.90 1.23 -8.34
C ALA A 670 13.95 0.65 -7.38
N ALA A 671 14.44 -0.57 -7.61
CA ALA A 671 15.50 -1.18 -6.81
C ALA A 671 16.91 -0.70 -7.20
N TYR A 672 17.14 -0.30 -8.46
CA TYR A 672 18.43 0.21 -8.92
C TYR A 672 18.88 1.49 -8.22
N GLY A 673 17.95 2.30 -7.70
CA GLY A 673 18.28 3.49 -6.90
C GLY A 673 19.07 3.21 -5.61
N GLN A 674 19.25 1.93 -5.25
CA GLN A 674 20.02 1.50 -4.08
C GLN A 674 21.46 1.04 -4.43
N ASP A 675 21.88 1.10 -5.68
CA ASP A 675 23.22 0.67 -6.11
C ASP A 675 24.28 1.74 -5.79
N PHE A 676 25.28 1.38 -5.01
CA PHE A 676 26.47 2.18 -4.70
C PHE A 676 27.71 1.29 -4.55
N ASP A 677 28.90 1.86 -4.37
CA ASP A 677 30.14 1.10 -4.36
C ASP A 677 30.15 -0.08 -3.36
N GLY A 678 30.46 -1.26 -3.86
CA GLY A 678 30.47 -2.51 -3.08
C GLY A 678 29.08 -3.10 -2.77
N VAL A 679 28.02 -2.57 -3.38
CA VAL A 679 26.64 -3.07 -3.28
C VAL A 679 26.11 -3.30 -4.68
N ALA A 680 25.37 -4.37 -4.86
CA ALA A 680 24.65 -4.67 -6.10
C ALA A 680 23.15 -4.87 -5.81
N PRO A 681 22.25 -4.39 -6.69
CA PRO A 681 20.82 -4.66 -6.57
C PRO A 681 20.56 -6.17 -6.65
N HIS A 682 19.46 -6.61 -6.02
CA HIS A 682 18.95 -7.95 -6.23
C HIS A 682 18.37 -8.09 -7.63
N PHE A 683 18.70 -9.20 -8.31
CA PHE A 683 17.89 -9.62 -9.46
C PHE A 683 16.50 -10.03 -8.98
N ASP A 684 15.52 -9.73 -9.79
CA ASP A 684 14.15 -10.21 -9.64
C ASP A 684 14.02 -11.68 -10.08
N PRO A 685 12.91 -12.38 -9.67
CA PRO A 685 12.71 -13.77 -10.05
C PRO A 685 12.76 -13.98 -11.55
N GLY A 686 13.45 -15.03 -11.98
CA GLY A 686 13.37 -15.58 -13.34
C GLY A 686 11.99 -16.18 -13.60
N ARG A 687 11.85 -16.91 -14.70
CA ARG A 687 10.58 -17.53 -15.07
C ARG A 687 10.02 -18.41 -13.96
N SER A 688 8.75 -18.20 -13.64
CA SER A 688 8.00 -19.02 -12.69
C SER A 688 6.62 -19.40 -13.23
N PHE A 689 6.13 -20.57 -12.79
CA PHE A 689 4.75 -20.97 -12.96
C PHE A 689 4.10 -21.04 -11.57
N ARG A 690 2.99 -20.31 -11.41
CA ARG A 690 2.23 -20.29 -10.18
C ARG A 690 0.88 -20.98 -10.42
N LEU A 691 0.59 -22.01 -9.63
CA LEU A 691 -0.67 -22.75 -9.70
C LEU A 691 -1.47 -22.46 -8.43
N SER A 692 -2.72 -22.03 -8.57
CA SER A 692 -3.59 -21.78 -7.43
C SER A 692 -4.93 -22.49 -7.57
N ALA A 693 -5.47 -22.91 -6.43
CA ALA A 693 -6.81 -23.48 -6.29
C ALA A 693 -7.54 -22.81 -5.11
N THR A 694 -8.76 -22.34 -5.35
CA THR A 694 -9.61 -21.74 -4.33
C THR A 694 -10.94 -22.48 -4.28
N ALA A 695 -11.37 -22.88 -3.09
CA ALA A 695 -12.69 -23.43 -2.82
C ALA A 695 -13.42 -22.51 -1.84
N ARG A 696 -14.67 -22.12 -2.19
CA ARG A 696 -15.60 -21.32 -1.36
C ARG A 696 -16.75 -22.18 -0.86
N PHE A 697 -17.33 -21.87 0.30
CA PHE A 697 -18.43 -22.62 0.88
C PHE A 697 -19.39 -21.74 1.70
#